data_029b639c26e24eb7d6aba3f9b4a77d39
#
_entry.id   029b639c26e24eb7d6aba3f9b4a77d39
#
_cell.length_a   1.000
_cell.length_b   1.000
_cell.length_c   1.000
_cell.angle_alpha   90.00
_cell.angle_beta   90.00
_cell.angle_gamma   90.00
#
_symmetry.space_group_name_H-M   'P 1'
#
loop_
_entity.id
_entity.type
_entity.pdbx_description
1 polymer ?
#
loop_
_entity_poly.entity_id
_entity_poly.type
_entity_poly.pdbx_seq_one_letter_code
_entity_poly.pdbx_strand_id
1 'polypeptide(L)'
;SGEEVNYLYTSLSEGPSYNWAARAGAWSGASCVHMEGTTTAKAAKNYVVLYDNLDIPVQENTRLSYLVFPDIGTDYNLSANDPNYAYDFEYTSMHSAIDLEFSDGSHLSEYKAIDQYGNVVSPVAQGEARVMATNNWLQISTKLSTDPRLLGKTITKVLAGFEKGDATPRKDISIYFDDVEIFEQADPKVTNLADYVNILRGTYSTGNAPARGLNVPIVATPFGFNYWVPTTDGSTDNTPYAYSGAEARFKGIKISHVASNWIGESGTYYFSADSTTTDYSAVGNAIRNRGSVFSHENEIAKPYYYGVTLNADDATAPNVKVEVTPTEHAAVLRFTFPAGAEACNIMFDPVNARRDSIIEFNADKTEFHTTSENKQNGQTTMHIVGQFSQTPVAWHSAGEGSMGMFQFAPNENKETVIEMKVATSFISKEQAQHALLMEIAGDEGFDKVQAKALKIWNDTLGSIEVVGGSYHERVTFYSNLYRAFVYPTSLAENTGTNEQPHWQHYSPYTRRVVDGQFVYNNGFWDTFRTTWPLYSIVAPEKATQLLDGLIQHYREQGRIPRWIAPAGTDCMVATNSDNIFADALNRGVTFDVEAAYASALRNGSVYSVNNGENSYSGRAHMDGMVFRGYVPQNGVTGGWGGEEFNFSWSMEGSGTDFAIASMAKYLRDKAELGSEAWQKYNDEYLYFTARATNYVHLFNESMGGWFRAKKSDGTWLQTDEQFDPTAQGYGYCEDNAYNYAFPPYDGQGLANLYGMARDQDGQTALGDKLDEAYSAVGTANPGSWTGHKENWEGRDAKQGQIHMTNQPAHHIPYMYLYTDRPWKTAEFVRDTLYRLFVGEEVGQGYLGDDDNGELSAWYVLSSM
;
A
#
# COMPACT_ATOMS: atom_id res chain seq x y z
N SER A 1 -2.79 28.62 -48.14
CA SER A 1 -2.31 28.85 -46.79
C SER A 1 -3.38 28.32 -45.83
N GLY A 2 -3.28 27.08 -45.39
CA GLY A 2 -4.14 26.56 -44.32
C GLY A 2 -3.72 27.13 -43.00
N GLU A 3 -4.54 27.96 -42.38
CA GLU A 3 -4.41 28.26 -40.98
C GLU A 3 -4.53 26.95 -40.21
N GLU A 4 -3.52 26.59 -39.43
CA GLU A 4 -3.57 25.48 -38.50
C GLU A 4 -4.55 25.84 -37.38
N VAL A 5 -5.67 25.13 -37.32
CA VAL A 5 -6.75 25.43 -36.34
C VAL A 5 -6.76 24.38 -35.29
N ASN A 6 -6.55 24.78 -34.06
CA ASN A 6 -6.74 23.93 -32.89
C ASN A 6 -8.19 24.08 -32.41
N TYR A 7 -8.90 22.99 -32.28
CA TYR A 7 -10.27 22.96 -31.75
C TYR A 7 -10.30 22.12 -30.48
N LEU A 8 -10.33 22.78 -29.33
CA LEU A 8 -10.73 22.20 -28.07
C LEU A 8 -11.98 22.92 -27.60
N TYR A 9 -12.96 22.17 -27.18
CA TYR A 9 -14.23 22.68 -26.66
C TYR A 9 -14.58 21.95 -25.36
N THR A 10 -15.42 22.57 -24.54
CA THR A 10 -15.90 21.97 -23.30
C THR A 10 -17.38 21.60 -23.41
N SER A 11 -17.74 20.52 -22.78
CA SER A 11 -19.13 20.04 -22.64
C SER A 11 -19.32 19.45 -21.24
N LEU A 12 -20.57 19.25 -20.82
CA LEU A 12 -20.88 18.43 -19.65
C LEU A 12 -20.86 16.96 -20.06
N SER A 13 -20.25 16.12 -19.24
CA SER A 13 -20.11 14.68 -19.44
C SER A 13 -20.42 13.91 -18.17
N GLU A 14 -20.88 12.69 -18.29
CA GLU A 14 -21.00 11.75 -17.18
C GLU A 14 -19.62 11.32 -16.63
N GLY A 15 -18.55 11.80 -17.23
CA GLY A 15 -17.16 11.53 -16.85
C GLY A 15 -16.49 10.45 -17.71
N PRO A 16 -15.24 10.08 -17.42
CA PRO A 16 -14.50 9.08 -18.18
C PRO A 16 -15.21 7.72 -18.13
N SER A 17 -15.22 7.03 -19.25
CA SER A 17 -15.84 5.69 -19.37
C SER A 17 -15.08 4.60 -18.64
N TYR A 18 -13.87 4.89 -18.16
CA TYR A 18 -13.02 3.99 -17.40
C TYR A 18 -12.13 4.81 -16.44
N ASN A 19 -11.64 4.15 -15.41
CA ASN A 19 -10.68 4.71 -14.45
C ASN A 19 -9.79 3.56 -13.94
N TRP A 20 -8.49 3.73 -14.02
CA TRP A 20 -7.56 2.67 -13.63
C TRP A 20 -7.49 2.44 -12.13
N ALA A 21 -7.67 3.48 -11.33
CA ALA A 21 -7.58 3.33 -9.89
C ALA A 21 -8.87 2.81 -9.26
N ALA A 22 -10.03 3.14 -9.81
CA ALA A 22 -11.31 2.78 -9.20
C ALA A 22 -12.47 2.85 -10.20
N ARG A 23 -13.57 3.50 -9.82
CA ARG A 23 -14.79 3.57 -10.61
C ARG A 23 -14.68 4.59 -11.75
N ALA A 24 -15.23 4.26 -12.92
CA ALA A 24 -15.46 5.18 -14.02
C ALA A 24 -16.56 6.21 -13.68
N GLY A 25 -16.55 7.34 -14.38
CA GLY A 25 -17.54 8.40 -14.26
C GLY A 25 -16.99 9.68 -13.64
N ALA A 26 -17.87 10.65 -13.44
CA ALA A 26 -17.56 11.87 -12.72
C ALA A 26 -17.11 11.58 -11.28
N TRP A 27 -16.28 12.44 -10.73
CA TRP A 27 -15.82 12.29 -9.35
C TRP A 27 -16.93 12.53 -8.37
N SER A 28 -17.64 13.64 -8.52
CA SER A 28 -18.78 13.99 -7.72
C SER A 28 -20.04 14.21 -8.58
N GLY A 29 -21.22 14.12 -7.98
CA GLY A 29 -22.47 14.35 -8.67
C GLY A 29 -22.72 13.43 -9.86
N ALA A 30 -23.41 13.96 -10.88
CA ALA A 30 -23.81 13.23 -12.08
C ALA A 30 -22.98 13.61 -13.34
N SER A 31 -22.23 14.70 -13.31
CA SER A 31 -21.50 15.19 -14.48
C SER A 31 -20.30 16.05 -14.09
N CYS A 32 -19.30 16.04 -14.93
CA CYS A 32 -18.10 16.87 -14.85
C CYS A 32 -17.90 17.64 -16.17
N VAL A 33 -16.90 18.52 -16.20
CA VAL A 33 -16.51 19.23 -17.43
C VAL A 33 -15.59 18.33 -18.27
N HIS A 34 -15.94 18.08 -19.50
CA HIS A 34 -15.10 17.39 -20.48
C HIS A 34 -14.55 18.41 -21.48
N MET A 35 -13.23 18.51 -21.57
CA MET A 35 -12.53 19.28 -22.59
C MET A 35 -11.92 18.32 -23.61
N GLU A 36 -12.39 18.40 -24.87
CA GLU A 36 -11.97 17.49 -25.91
C GLU A 36 -11.70 18.19 -27.23
N GLY A 37 -10.95 17.54 -28.12
CA GLY A 37 -10.76 18.06 -29.45
C GLY A 37 -9.49 17.63 -30.16
N THR A 38 -9.08 18.46 -31.12
CA THR A 38 -8.01 18.17 -32.06
C THR A 38 -6.98 19.30 -32.07
N THR A 39 -5.70 18.93 -32.13
CA THR A 39 -4.62 19.85 -32.45
C THR A 39 -4.04 19.56 -33.81
N THR A 40 -3.79 20.57 -34.61
CA THR A 40 -3.17 20.46 -35.94
C THR A 40 -1.81 21.17 -36.03
N ALA A 41 -1.44 21.90 -34.97
CA ALA A 41 -0.24 22.70 -34.86
C ALA A 41 0.83 22.08 -33.96
N LYS A 42 2.10 22.39 -34.23
CA LYS A 42 3.23 22.01 -33.36
C LYS A 42 3.19 22.69 -31.99
N ALA A 43 2.51 23.83 -31.86
CA ALA A 43 2.25 24.49 -30.62
C ALA A 43 0.74 24.75 -30.50
N ALA A 44 0.13 24.20 -29.47
CA ALA A 44 -1.30 24.32 -29.25
C ALA A 44 -1.58 25.04 -27.93
N LYS A 45 -2.38 26.11 -28.00
CA LYS A 45 -2.86 26.85 -26.85
C LYS A 45 -4.35 27.09 -27.01
N ASN A 46 -5.12 26.67 -26.00
CA ASN A 46 -6.55 26.87 -25.95
C ASN A 46 -7.04 27.05 -24.51
N TYR A 47 -7.85 28.08 -24.28
CA TYR A 47 -8.45 28.36 -22.98
C TYR A 47 -9.95 28.59 -23.17
N VAL A 48 -10.75 27.81 -22.46
CA VAL A 48 -12.21 27.89 -22.53
C VAL A 48 -12.74 28.42 -21.21
N VAL A 49 -13.57 29.48 -21.27
CA VAL A 49 -14.17 30.07 -20.08
C VAL A 49 -15.23 29.13 -19.50
N LEU A 50 -15.07 28.74 -18.24
CA LEU A 50 -16.05 27.96 -17.47
C LEU A 50 -17.00 28.85 -16.69
N TYR A 51 -16.44 29.89 -16.02
CA TYR A 51 -17.20 30.87 -15.25
C TYR A 51 -16.68 32.27 -15.56
N ASP A 52 -17.56 33.24 -15.64
CA ASP A 52 -17.23 34.64 -15.85
C ASP A 52 -18.01 35.56 -14.89
N ASN A 53 -17.70 36.86 -14.95
CA ASN A 53 -18.31 37.90 -14.11
C ASN A 53 -18.14 37.62 -12.59
N LEU A 54 -17.00 37.04 -12.21
CA LEU A 54 -16.64 36.85 -10.83
C LEU A 54 -16.02 38.11 -10.23
N ASP A 55 -16.09 38.24 -8.91
CA ASP A 55 -15.49 39.37 -8.14
C ASP A 55 -14.89 38.79 -6.84
N ILE A 56 -13.88 37.90 -6.98
CA ILE A 56 -13.28 37.17 -5.86
C ILE A 56 -11.90 37.76 -5.58
N PRO A 57 -11.69 38.46 -4.44
CA PRO A 57 -10.38 39.01 -4.09
C PRO A 57 -9.42 37.91 -3.67
N VAL A 58 -8.18 37.99 -4.12
CA VAL A 58 -7.10 37.11 -3.67
C VAL A 58 -6.52 37.63 -2.36
N GLN A 59 -6.72 36.87 -1.30
CA GLN A 59 -6.21 37.12 0.05
C GLN A 59 -5.05 36.15 0.38
N GLU A 60 -4.50 36.25 1.60
CA GLU A 60 -3.38 35.43 2.05
C GLU A 60 -3.65 33.91 1.97
N ASN A 61 -4.88 33.50 2.24
CA ASN A 61 -5.26 32.09 2.30
C ASN A 61 -6.23 31.65 1.18
N THR A 62 -6.37 32.47 0.12
CA THR A 62 -7.17 32.10 -1.04
C THR A 62 -6.52 30.91 -1.75
N ARG A 63 -7.30 29.87 -1.95
CA ARG A 63 -6.92 28.64 -2.63
C ARG A 63 -7.77 28.40 -3.87
N LEU A 64 -7.15 27.82 -4.89
CA LEU A 64 -7.81 27.16 -6.01
C LEU A 64 -7.60 25.66 -5.83
N SER A 65 -8.68 24.87 -5.91
CA SER A 65 -8.63 23.41 -5.95
C SER A 65 -9.47 22.90 -7.11
N TYR A 66 -9.04 21.82 -7.74
CA TYR A 66 -9.81 21.14 -8.77
C TYR A 66 -9.33 19.69 -8.95
N LEU A 67 -10.21 18.85 -9.45
CA LEU A 67 -9.87 17.52 -9.91
C LEU A 67 -9.63 17.52 -11.42
N VAL A 68 -8.63 16.76 -11.85
CA VAL A 68 -8.29 16.58 -13.26
C VAL A 68 -8.09 15.11 -13.58
N PHE A 69 -8.60 14.67 -14.74
CA PHE A 69 -8.41 13.33 -15.28
C PHE A 69 -7.88 13.47 -16.71
N PRO A 70 -6.59 13.26 -16.95
CA PRO A 70 -6.02 13.23 -18.31
C PRO A 70 -6.25 11.85 -18.92
N ASP A 71 -7.10 11.81 -19.93
CA ASP A 71 -7.38 10.60 -20.71
C ASP A 71 -6.33 10.47 -21.82
N ILE A 72 -5.54 9.40 -21.75
CA ILE A 72 -4.50 9.11 -22.75
C ILE A 72 -4.84 7.86 -23.61
N GLY A 73 -6.06 7.35 -23.48
CA GLY A 73 -6.57 6.19 -24.22
C GLY A 73 -6.33 4.86 -23.49
N THR A 74 -7.06 3.85 -23.94
CA THR A 74 -7.05 2.48 -23.36
C THR A 74 -6.58 1.41 -24.31
N ASP A 75 -6.34 1.72 -25.59
CA ASP A 75 -6.07 0.72 -26.65
C ASP A 75 -4.62 0.21 -26.64
N TYR A 76 -4.14 -0.05 -25.50
CA TYR A 76 -2.81 -0.60 -25.25
C TYR A 76 -2.68 -2.12 -25.47
N ASN A 77 -3.79 -2.80 -25.73
CA ASN A 77 -3.79 -4.21 -26.15
C ASN A 77 -3.39 -4.39 -27.63
N LEU A 78 -3.29 -3.31 -28.38
CA LEU A 78 -2.83 -3.33 -29.74
C LEU A 78 -1.31 -3.17 -29.78
N SER A 79 -0.62 -3.92 -30.61
CA SER A 79 0.81 -3.71 -30.81
C SER A 79 1.06 -2.29 -31.34
N ALA A 80 2.21 -1.70 -31.01
CA ALA A 80 2.59 -0.38 -31.53
C ALA A 80 2.59 -0.29 -33.06
N ASN A 81 2.53 -1.41 -33.77
CA ASN A 81 2.43 -1.51 -35.24
C ASN A 81 0.98 -1.62 -35.73
N ASP A 82 -0.02 -1.68 -34.86
CA ASP A 82 -1.43 -1.68 -35.25
C ASP A 82 -1.83 -0.27 -35.67
N PRO A 83 -2.43 -0.10 -36.87
CA PRO A 83 -2.84 1.22 -37.34
C PRO A 83 -3.97 1.86 -36.50
N ASN A 84 -4.61 1.09 -35.61
CA ASN A 84 -5.63 1.57 -34.67
C ASN A 84 -5.06 1.86 -33.29
N TYR A 85 -3.74 1.78 -33.11
CA TYR A 85 -3.08 2.05 -31.83
C TYR A 85 -3.20 3.54 -31.50
N ALA A 86 -4.06 3.86 -30.55
CA ALA A 86 -4.45 5.23 -30.21
C ALA A 86 -3.83 5.73 -28.88
N TYR A 87 -2.86 5.03 -28.34
CA TYR A 87 -2.24 5.43 -27.08
C TYR A 87 -1.40 6.69 -27.22
N ASP A 88 -1.58 7.66 -26.33
CA ASP A 88 -0.87 8.94 -26.37
C ASP A 88 0.49 8.89 -25.68
N PHE A 89 1.51 8.41 -26.34
CA PHE A 89 2.89 8.39 -25.82
C PHE A 89 3.51 9.76 -25.60
N GLU A 90 2.91 10.82 -26.10
CA GLU A 90 3.34 12.20 -25.83
C GLU A 90 2.65 12.80 -24.62
N TYR A 91 1.70 12.07 -24.03
CA TYR A 91 0.95 12.49 -22.84
C TYR A 91 0.32 13.88 -23.01
N THR A 92 -0.22 14.12 -24.19
CA THR A 92 -0.72 15.42 -24.59
C THR A 92 -1.83 15.92 -23.68
N SER A 93 -2.78 15.05 -23.29
CA SER A 93 -3.88 15.40 -22.38
C SER A 93 -3.42 15.84 -20.97
N MET A 94 -2.19 15.50 -20.54
CA MET A 94 -1.64 15.98 -19.28
C MET A 94 -1.25 17.47 -19.29
N HIS A 95 -1.13 18.09 -20.48
CA HIS A 95 -0.80 19.52 -20.60
C HIS A 95 -2.05 20.39 -20.39
N SER A 96 -2.66 20.25 -19.23
CA SER A 96 -3.93 20.88 -18.88
C SER A 96 -3.93 21.37 -17.43
N ALA A 97 -4.65 22.46 -17.17
CA ALA A 97 -4.86 23.01 -15.84
C ALA A 97 -6.11 23.90 -15.82
N ILE A 98 -6.68 24.10 -14.65
CA ILE A 98 -7.59 25.23 -14.44
C ILE A 98 -6.76 26.50 -14.31
N ASP A 99 -7.11 27.53 -15.07
CA ASP A 99 -6.51 28.85 -15.05
C ASP A 99 -7.48 29.92 -14.53
N LEU A 100 -6.98 31.02 -14.05
CA LEU A 100 -7.77 32.17 -13.56
C LEU A 100 -7.40 33.43 -14.36
N GLU A 101 -8.40 34.19 -14.79
CA GLU A 101 -8.19 35.56 -15.31
C GLU A 101 -8.44 36.57 -14.20
N PHE A 102 -7.55 37.53 -14.05
CA PHE A 102 -7.67 38.60 -13.08
C PHE A 102 -8.21 39.89 -13.71
N SER A 103 -8.66 40.84 -12.89
CA SER A 103 -9.27 42.11 -13.32
C SER A 103 -8.34 43.01 -14.16
N ASP A 104 -7.04 42.78 -14.12
CA ASP A 104 -6.05 43.48 -14.95
C ASP A 104 -5.77 42.75 -16.30
N GLY A 105 -6.48 41.64 -16.56
CA GLY A 105 -6.34 40.84 -17.76
C GLY A 105 -5.19 39.84 -17.74
N SER A 106 -4.45 39.73 -16.63
CA SER A 106 -3.41 38.70 -16.47
C SER A 106 -4.01 37.32 -16.07
N HIS A 107 -3.28 36.25 -16.34
CA HIS A 107 -3.70 34.89 -16.07
C HIS A 107 -2.84 34.21 -15.00
N LEU A 108 -3.38 33.26 -14.23
CA LEU A 108 -2.65 32.51 -13.21
C LEU A 108 -1.42 31.81 -13.81
N SER A 109 -1.54 31.23 -15.01
CA SER A 109 -0.47 30.56 -15.74
C SER A 109 0.73 31.46 -16.08
N GLU A 110 0.59 32.78 -16.00
CA GLU A 110 1.68 33.77 -16.18
C GLU A 110 2.50 33.98 -14.89
N TYR A 111 2.04 33.46 -13.78
CA TYR A 111 2.67 33.52 -12.46
C TYR A 111 3.34 32.21 -12.10
N LYS A 112 3.96 32.16 -10.93
CA LYS A 112 4.66 30.97 -10.41
C LYS A 112 3.98 30.41 -9.16
N ALA A 113 2.64 30.53 -9.07
CA ALA A 113 1.90 29.86 -8.03
C ALA A 113 2.09 28.35 -8.18
N ILE A 114 2.43 27.69 -7.08
CA ILE A 114 2.73 26.24 -7.06
C ILE A 114 1.59 25.46 -6.41
N ASP A 115 1.39 24.24 -6.92
CA ASP A 115 0.49 23.27 -6.31
C ASP A 115 1.09 22.66 -5.04
N GLN A 116 0.35 21.76 -4.40
CA GLN A 116 0.78 21.06 -3.19
C GLN A 116 2.03 20.19 -3.41
N TYR A 117 2.37 19.86 -4.64
CA TYR A 117 3.54 19.06 -5.02
C TYR A 117 4.75 19.92 -5.46
N GLY A 118 4.59 21.24 -5.43
CA GLY A 118 5.66 22.18 -5.80
C GLY A 118 5.76 22.52 -7.29
N ASN A 119 4.81 22.07 -8.13
CA ASN A 119 4.80 22.39 -9.55
C ASN A 119 3.99 23.63 -9.84
N VAL A 120 4.43 24.43 -10.81
CA VAL A 120 3.70 25.61 -11.24
C VAL A 120 2.33 25.21 -11.81
N VAL A 121 1.28 25.92 -11.39
CA VAL A 121 -0.08 25.70 -11.90
C VAL A 121 -0.22 26.39 -13.24
N SER A 122 0.18 25.68 -14.27
CA SER A 122 -0.02 26.04 -15.68
C SER A 122 -0.10 24.76 -16.53
N PRO A 123 -0.82 24.77 -17.65
CA PRO A 123 -0.94 23.56 -18.50
C PRO A 123 0.42 22.98 -18.91
N VAL A 124 1.37 23.83 -19.29
CA VAL A 124 2.72 23.39 -19.70
C VAL A 124 3.45 22.70 -18.55
N ALA A 125 3.51 23.36 -17.39
CA ALA A 125 4.27 22.85 -16.26
C ALA A 125 3.65 21.54 -15.69
N GLN A 126 2.33 21.44 -15.64
CA GLN A 126 1.64 20.24 -15.21
C GLN A 126 1.91 19.06 -16.16
N GLY A 127 1.86 19.30 -17.47
CA GLY A 127 2.18 18.28 -18.47
C GLY A 127 3.63 17.83 -18.43
N GLU A 128 4.58 18.74 -18.29
CA GLU A 128 6.02 18.41 -18.22
C GLU A 128 6.41 17.68 -16.93
N ALA A 129 5.80 18.02 -15.80
CA ALA A 129 6.05 17.41 -14.52
C ALA A 129 5.63 15.92 -14.48
N ARG A 130 4.55 15.55 -15.15
CA ARG A 130 3.97 14.20 -15.11
C ARG A 130 3.75 13.67 -13.70
N VAL A 131 3.30 14.52 -12.80
CA VAL A 131 2.92 14.08 -11.44
C VAL A 131 1.57 13.38 -11.43
N MET A 132 0.74 13.64 -12.42
CA MET A 132 -0.56 13.03 -12.56
C MET A 132 -0.43 11.56 -12.97
N ALA A 133 -1.21 10.71 -12.32
CA ALA A 133 -1.44 9.38 -12.85
C ALA A 133 -2.31 9.48 -14.10
N THR A 134 -1.87 8.88 -15.18
CA THR A 134 -2.65 8.80 -16.41
C THR A 134 -3.92 7.98 -16.19
N ASN A 135 -5.02 8.39 -16.81
CA ASN A 135 -6.30 7.68 -16.70
C ASN A 135 -6.81 7.53 -15.25
N ASN A 136 -6.48 8.51 -14.41
CA ASN A 136 -6.90 8.58 -13.01
C ASN A 136 -7.26 10.00 -12.63
N TRP A 137 -8.17 10.16 -11.66
CA TRP A 137 -8.42 11.45 -11.03
C TRP A 137 -7.26 11.85 -10.12
N LEU A 138 -6.86 13.11 -10.20
CA LEU A 138 -5.90 13.74 -9.29
C LEU A 138 -6.43 15.10 -8.85
N GLN A 139 -6.32 15.42 -7.57
CA GLN A 139 -6.61 16.75 -7.07
C GLN A 139 -5.37 17.65 -7.20
N ILE A 140 -5.54 18.83 -7.75
CA ILE A 140 -4.56 19.90 -7.74
C ILE A 140 -5.08 20.99 -6.83
N SER A 141 -4.27 21.42 -5.88
CA SER A 141 -4.59 22.51 -4.95
C SER A 141 -3.43 23.49 -4.85
N THR A 142 -3.71 24.77 -5.02
CA THR A 142 -2.71 25.82 -4.88
C THR A 142 -3.19 26.91 -3.94
N LYS A 143 -2.33 27.36 -3.04
CA LYS A 143 -2.51 28.61 -2.28
C LYS A 143 -1.98 29.74 -3.15
N LEU A 144 -2.85 30.62 -3.62
CA LEU A 144 -2.47 31.64 -4.61
C LEU A 144 -1.34 32.56 -4.11
N SER A 145 -1.27 32.84 -2.81
CA SER A 145 -0.20 33.64 -2.21
C SER A 145 1.21 33.00 -2.27
N THR A 146 1.35 31.78 -2.76
CA THR A 146 2.68 31.19 -3.07
C THR A 146 3.41 32.02 -4.13
N ASP A 147 2.68 32.76 -4.99
CA ASP A 147 3.23 33.88 -5.73
C ASP A 147 2.68 35.17 -5.14
N PRO A 148 3.52 35.97 -4.40
CA PRO A 148 3.07 37.19 -3.72
C PRO A 148 2.49 38.26 -4.65
N ARG A 149 2.77 38.21 -5.96
CA ARG A 149 2.25 39.16 -6.95
C ARG A 149 0.74 38.99 -7.20
N LEU A 150 0.17 37.86 -6.76
CA LEU A 150 -1.26 37.59 -6.86
C LEU A 150 -2.07 38.28 -5.73
N LEU A 151 -1.44 38.60 -4.59
CA LEU A 151 -2.13 39.22 -3.47
C LEU A 151 -2.78 40.56 -3.86
N GLY A 152 -4.05 40.70 -3.52
CA GLY A 152 -4.84 41.91 -3.81
C GLY A 152 -5.38 41.98 -5.25
N LYS A 153 -5.12 41.02 -6.12
CA LYS A 153 -5.81 40.88 -7.40
C LYS A 153 -7.25 40.43 -7.19
N THR A 154 -8.09 40.60 -8.19
CA THR A 154 -9.47 40.11 -8.21
C THR A 154 -9.63 39.11 -9.34
N ILE A 155 -10.11 37.90 -9.01
CA ILE A 155 -10.41 36.86 -9.98
C ILE A 155 -11.74 37.23 -10.67
N THR A 156 -11.73 37.26 -11.99
CA THR A 156 -12.88 37.62 -12.83
C THR A 156 -13.43 36.42 -13.64
N LYS A 157 -12.56 35.44 -13.93
CA LYS A 157 -12.97 34.23 -14.67
C LYS A 157 -12.21 33.00 -14.20
N VAL A 158 -12.83 31.83 -14.40
CA VAL A 158 -12.23 30.50 -14.32
C VAL A 158 -12.24 29.89 -15.70
N LEU A 159 -11.09 29.35 -16.12
CA LEU A 159 -10.90 28.78 -17.45
C LEU A 159 -10.36 27.34 -17.36
N ALA A 160 -10.79 26.47 -18.29
CA ALA A 160 -10.10 25.24 -18.58
C ALA A 160 -9.01 25.52 -19.62
N GLY A 161 -7.77 25.24 -19.27
CA GLY A 161 -6.60 25.56 -20.10
C GLY A 161 -5.89 24.31 -20.61
N PHE A 162 -5.47 24.39 -21.86
CA PHE A 162 -4.59 23.44 -22.52
C PHE A 162 -3.47 24.20 -23.23
N GLU A 163 -2.22 23.83 -22.99
CA GLU A 163 -1.07 24.39 -23.70
C GLU A 163 0.09 23.39 -23.78
N LYS A 164 0.55 23.09 -24.99
CA LYS A 164 1.71 22.24 -25.25
C LYS A 164 2.58 22.85 -26.34
N GLY A 165 3.90 23.02 -26.06
CA GLY A 165 4.83 23.76 -26.91
C GLY A 165 5.20 23.05 -28.20
N ASP A 166 5.48 21.77 -28.17
CA ASP A 166 5.89 20.93 -29.30
C ASP A 166 4.92 19.74 -29.46
N ALA A 167 3.70 20.02 -29.90
CA ALA A 167 2.69 19.00 -30.07
C ALA A 167 2.79 18.32 -31.44
N THR A 168 2.79 17.01 -31.50
CA THR A 168 2.42 16.26 -32.70
C THR A 168 0.93 16.48 -32.95
N PRO A 169 0.48 16.73 -34.20
CA PRO A 169 -0.94 16.85 -34.50
C PRO A 169 -1.73 15.63 -34.00
N ARG A 170 -2.76 15.88 -33.19
CA ARG A 170 -3.54 14.84 -32.54
C ARG A 170 -5.05 15.13 -32.66
N LYS A 171 -5.87 14.08 -32.78
CA LYS A 171 -7.32 14.19 -33.03
C LYS A 171 -8.17 13.82 -31.81
N ASP A 172 -7.56 13.41 -30.70
CA ASP A 172 -8.23 12.73 -29.60
C ASP A 172 -7.68 13.21 -28.23
N ILE A 173 -7.53 14.51 -28.07
CA ILE A 173 -7.23 15.11 -26.78
C ILE A 173 -8.50 15.03 -25.94
N SER A 174 -8.39 14.50 -24.73
CA SER A 174 -9.52 14.28 -23.82
C SER A 174 -9.08 14.54 -22.38
N ILE A 175 -9.75 15.46 -21.73
CA ILE A 175 -9.42 15.90 -20.36
C ILE A 175 -10.72 16.14 -19.60
N TYR A 176 -10.84 15.61 -18.39
CA TYR A 176 -11.98 15.91 -17.54
C TYR A 176 -11.54 16.75 -16.35
N PHE A 177 -12.40 17.69 -15.94
CA PHE A 177 -12.25 18.51 -14.73
C PHE A 177 -13.52 18.37 -13.89
N ASP A 178 -13.32 18.31 -12.57
CA ASP A 178 -14.41 18.23 -11.60
C ASP A 178 -14.06 19.02 -10.33
N ASP A 179 -15.04 19.27 -9.47
CA ASP A 179 -14.92 19.94 -8.17
C ASP A 179 -13.97 21.18 -8.20
N VAL A 180 -14.24 22.10 -9.14
CA VAL A 180 -13.47 23.33 -9.25
C VAL A 180 -13.93 24.34 -8.21
N GLU A 181 -13.08 24.62 -7.24
CA GLU A 181 -13.40 25.45 -6.07
C GLU A 181 -12.38 26.57 -5.84
N ILE A 182 -12.88 27.73 -5.40
CA ILE A 182 -12.07 28.83 -4.88
C ILE A 182 -12.56 29.15 -3.47
N PHE A 183 -11.70 29.04 -2.48
CA PHE A 183 -12.07 29.17 -1.06
C PHE A 183 -10.93 29.75 -0.21
N GLU A 184 -11.28 30.19 1.00
CA GLU A 184 -10.32 30.71 1.98
C GLU A 184 -10.01 29.63 3.02
N GLN A 185 -8.75 29.18 3.08
CA GLN A 185 -8.31 28.19 4.08
C GLN A 185 -6.84 28.39 4.45
N ALA A 186 -6.60 28.70 5.72
CA ALA A 186 -5.25 28.74 6.28
C ALA A 186 -4.63 27.32 6.34
N ASP A 187 -3.31 27.25 6.30
CA ASP A 187 -2.59 26.00 6.50
C ASP A 187 -2.93 25.41 7.88
N PRO A 188 -3.17 24.09 7.99
CA PRO A 188 -3.48 23.46 9.26
C PRO A 188 -2.35 23.64 10.28
N LYS A 189 -2.72 24.00 11.52
CA LYS A 189 -1.76 24.02 12.65
C LYS A 189 -1.80 22.63 13.32
N VAL A 190 -0.78 21.85 13.03
CA VAL A 190 -0.64 20.49 13.59
C VAL A 190 0.30 20.55 14.80
N THR A 191 -0.12 19.96 15.90
CA THR A 191 0.65 19.88 17.17
C THR A 191 1.13 18.49 17.49
N ASN A 192 0.45 17.47 17.00
CA ASN A 192 0.80 16.07 17.20
C ASN A 192 1.25 15.43 15.88
N LEU A 193 2.29 14.63 15.89
CA LEU A 193 2.78 13.96 14.67
C LEU A 193 1.72 13.03 14.06
N ALA A 194 0.93 12.36 14.90
CA ALA A 194 -0.16 11.50 14.45
C ALA A 194 -1.28 12.24 13.69
N ASP A 195 -1.40 13.55 13.86
CA ASP A 195 -2.39 14.36 13.15
C ASP A 195 -1.97 14.67 11.69
N TYR A 196 -0.69 14.52 11.34
CA TYR A 196 -0.26 14.52 9.93
C TYR A 196 -0.69 13.25 9.19
N VAL A 197 -0.89 12.14 9.87
CA VAL A 197 -1.18 10.85 9.23
C VAL A 197 -2.55 10.88 8.56
N ASN A 198 -2.58 10.48 7.29
CA ASN A 198 -3.77 10.19 6.50
C ASN A 198 -3.89 8.67 6.28
N ILE A 199 -4.76 8.00 7.05
CA ILE A 199 -4.95 6.55 6.92
C ILE A 199 -5.73 6.15 5.66
N LEU A 200 -6.36 7.10 4.97
CA LEU A 200 -7.06 6.87 3.70
C LEU A 200 -6.11 6.82 2.51
N ARG A 201 -4.85 7.17 2.71
CA ARG A 201 -3.82 7.10 1.67
C ARG A 201 -3.70 5.68 1.12
N GLY A 202 -3.80 5.53 -0.21
CA GLY A 202 -3.72 4.26 -0.90
C GLY A 202 -4.99 3.42 -0.88
N THR A 203 -6.13 3.95 -0.43
CA THR A 203 -7.41 3.22 -0.38
C THR A 203 -8.22 3.33 -1.67
N TYR A 204 -7.96 4.35 -2.51
CA TYR A 204 -8.60 4.54 -3.81
C TYR A 204 -7.86 3.76 -4.89
N SER A 205 -8.03 2.46 -4.89
CA SER A 205 -7.29 1.53 -5.75
C SER A 205 -8.09 0.25 -5.97
N THR A 206 -7.85 -0.40 -7.09
CA THR A 206 -8.37 -1.75 -7.37
C THR A 206 -7.23 -2.66 -7.80
N GLY A 207 -7.38 -3.99 -7.60
CA GLY A 207 -6.39 -4.97 -8.06
C GLY A 207 -6.27 -5.10 -9.59
N ASN A 208 -7.10 -4.40 -10.37
CA ASN A 208 -7.16 -4.51 -11.82
C ASN A 208 -6.43 -3.38 -12.58
N ALA A 209 -5.91 -2.39 -11.89
CA ALA A 209 -5.29 -1.21 -12.49
C ALA A 209 -3.97 -0.92 -11.79
N PRO A 210 -3.19 0.09 -12.19
CA PRO A 210 -2.04 0.47 -11.41
C PRO A 210 -2.43 0.55 -9.94
N ALA A 211 -1.89 -0.36 -9.14
CA ALA A 211 -2.16 -0.37 -7.72
C ALA A 211 -1.58 0.90 -7.12
N ARG A 212 -2.44 1.76 -6.60
CA ARG A 212 -2.05 3.05 -6.01
C ARG A 212 -2.06 2.95 -4.49
N GLY A 213 -1.41 1.90 -3.97
CA GLY A 213 -1.32 1.56 -2.55
C GLY A 213 -2.08 0.30 -2.18
N LEU A 214 -3.25 0.05 -2.75
CA LEU A 214 -4.11 -1.12 -2.48
C LEU A 214 -4.33 -1.36 -0.98
N ASN A 215 -4.46 -0.27 -0.23
CA ASN A 215 -4.53 -0.24 1.22
C ASN A 215 -5.96 -0.26 1.76
N VAL A 216 -6.08 -0.65 3.04
CA VAL A 216 -7.29 -0.41 3.84
C VAL A 216 -7.00 0.65 4.90
N PRO A 217 -8.00 1.48 5.30
CA PRO A 217 -7.81 2.49 6.33
C PRO A 217 -7.77 1.82 7.71
N ILE A 218 -6.59 1.72 8.32
CA ILE A 218 -6.37 0.99 9.55
C ILE A 218 -6.29 1.94 10.74
N VAL A 219 -7.18 1.73 11.71
CA VAL A 219 -7.12 2.31 13.05
C VAL A 219 -6.61 1.22 13.98
N ALA A 220 -5.42 1.37 14.52
CA ALA A 220 -4.77 0.35 15.35
C ALA A 220 -3.64 0.97 16.19
N THR A 221 -3.06 0.22 17.09
CA THR A 221 -1.74 0.52 17.66
C THR A 221 -0.63 0.08 16.69
N PRO A 222 0.60 0.59 16.81
CA PRO A 222 1.72 0.11 15.99
C PRO A 222 1.93 -1.40 16.17
N PHE A 223 2.01 -2.14 15.07
CA PHE A 223 2.10 -3.61 15.03
C PHE A 223 0.99 -4.31 15.82
N GLY A 224 -0.19 -3.68 15.87
CA GLY A 224 -1.29 -4.10 16.72
C GLY A 224 -1.90 -5.44 16.33
N PHE A 225 -2.55 -6.08 17.31
CA PHE A 225 -3.22 -7.35 17.13
C PHE A 225 -4.46 -7.24 16.24
N ASN A 226 -5.28 -6.19 16.46
CA ASN A 226 -6.49 -5.92 15.68
C ASN A 226 -6.33 -4.68 14.81
N TYR A 227 -6.93 -4.73 13.62
CA TYR A 227 -7.22 -3.56 12.81
C TYR A 227 -8.69 -3.21 12.90
N TRP A 228 -8.99 -1.97 13.24
CA TRP A 228 -10.34 -1.42 13.22
C TRP A 228 -10.50 -0.63 11.93
N VAL A 229 -11.29 -1.16 10.99
CA VAL A 229 -11.32 -0.66 9.61
C VAL A 229 -12.70 -0.12 9.28
N PRO A 230 -12.86 1.18 8.99
CA PRO A 230 -14.08 1.69 8.38
C PRO A 230 -14.27 1.05 7.01
N THR A 231 -15.52 0.66 6.69
CA THR A 231 -15.84 -0.06 5.47
C THR A 231 -17.01 0.58 4.75
N THR A 232 -16.90 0.65 3.42
CA THR A 232 -17.94 1.25 2.55
C THR A 232 -18.55 0.23 1.60
N ASP A 233 -17.75 -0.70 1.10
CA ASP A 233 -18.23 -1.80 0.29
C ASP A 233 -18.10 -3.12 1.05
N GLY A 234 -19.21 -3.80 1.28
CA GLY A 234 -19.26 -5.07 1.98
C GLY A 234 -19.22 -6.29 1.05
N SER A 235 -18.98 -6.07 -0.24
CA SER A 235 -19.04 -7.15 -1.24
C SER A 235 -17.77 -7.98 -1.32
N THR A 236 -16.62 -7.43 -0.93
CA THR A 236 -15.34 -8.13 -0.96
C THR A 236 -14.57 -7.95 0.36
N ASP A 237 -13.87 -8.98 0.79
CA ASP A 237 -13.00 -8.90 1.97
C ASP A 237 -11.72 -8.12 1.68
N ASN A 238 -11.37 -7.91 0.41
CA ASN A 238 -10.06 -7.46 -0.03
C ASN A 238 -9.96 -5.94 -0.23
N THR A 239 -11.07 -5.28 -0.61
CA THR A 239 -11.11 -3.81 -0.77
C THR A 239 -12.30 -3.23 -0.02
N PRO A 240 -12.26 -3.21 1.31
CA PRO A 240 -13.44 -2.87 2.13
C PRO A 240 -13.80 -1.38 2.13
N TYR A 241 -13.00 -0.52 1.52
CA TYR A 241 -13.21 0.93 1.51
C TYR A 241 -13.19 1.48 0.08
N ALA A 242 -14.31 2.04 -0.39
CA ALA A 242 -14.38 2.79 -1.63
C ALA A 242 -14.34 4.28 -1.33
N TYR A 243 -13.34 4.99 -1.85
CA TYR A 243 -13.11 6.40 -1.59
C TYR A 243 -14.17 7.29 -2.27
N SER A 244 -14.55 6.98 -3.49
CA SER A 244 -15.53 7.74 -4.25
C SER A 244 -16.57 6.84 -4.94
N GLY A 245 -17.67 7.44 -5.36
CA GLY A 245 -18.70 6.81 -6.15
C GLY A 245 -20.10 6.92 -5.52
N ALA A 246 -21.13 7.08 -6.35
CA ALA A 246 -22.52 7.26 -5.94
C ALA A 246 -23.11 6.10 -5.12
N GLU A 247 -22.46 4.96 -5.11
CA GLU A 247 -22.87 3.77 -4.35
C GLU A 247 -22.02 3.53 -3.10
N ALA A 248 -20.98 4.34 -2.86
CA ALA A 248 -20.17 4.23 -1.66
C ALA A 248 -21.02 4.64 -0.45
N ARG A 249 -21.26 3.67 0.42
CA ARG A 249 -22.03 3.86 1.65
C ARG A 249 -21.27 3.28 2.81
N PHE A 250 -21.23 4.00 3.91
CA PHE A 250 -20.62 3.50 5.13
C PHE A 250 -21.37 2.28 5.65
N LYS A 251 -20.70 1.14 5.76
CA LYS A 251 -21.27 -0.14 6.22
C LYS A 251 -21.03 -0.38 7.70
N GLY A 252 -19.95 0.13 8.25
CA GLY A 252 -19.59 -0.03 9.66
C GLY A 252 -18.09 -0.02 9.91
N ILE A 253 -17.74 -0.30 11.15
CA ILE A 253 -16.37 -0.56 11.57
C ILE A 253 -16.15 -2.06 11.62
N LYS A 254 -15.15 -2.54 10.91
CA LYS A 254 -14.79 -3.96 10.82
C LYS A 254 -13.60 -4.26 11.72
N ILE A 255 -13.66 -5.32 12.52
CA ILE A 255 -12.44 -5.98 13.01
C ILE A 255 -11.82 -6.69 11.81
N SER A 256 -10.55 -6.44 11.54
CA SER A 256 -9.84 -6.96 10.38
C SER A 256 -8.49 -7.54 10.78
N HIS A 257 -8.09 -8.59 10.09
CA HIS A 257 -6.75 -9.18 10.13
C HIS A 257 -6.27 -9.42 8.70
N VAL A 258 -6.56 -8.45 7.82
CA VAL A 258 -6.19 -8.52 6.42
C VAL A 258 -4.66 -8.59 6.27
N ALA A 259 -4.19 -9.64 5.64
CA ALA A 259 -2.77 -9.81 5.36
C ALA A 259 -2.31 -8.91 4.21
N SER A 260 -3.05 -8.95 3.13
CA SER A 260 -2.98 -8.05 1.97
C SER A 260 -4.26 -8.24 1.15
N ASN A 261 -4.50 -7.35 0.18
CA ASN A 261 -5.63 -7.53 -0.73
C ASN A 261 -5.55 -8.80 -1.59
N TRP A 262 -4.34 -9.34 -1.79
CA TRP A 262 -4.10 -10.57 -2.55
C TRP A 262 -4.36 -11.84 -1.73
N ILE A 263 -4.18 -11.77 -0.41
CA ILE A 263 -4.26 -12.94 0.50
C ILE A 263 -5.61 -12.99 1.22
N GLY A 264 -6.18 -11.83 1.59
CA GLY A 264 -7.48 -11.72 2.26
C GLY A 264 -7.41 -11.76 3.78
N GLU A 265 -8.52 -12.11 4.40
CA GLU A 265 -8.82 -11.94 5.82
C GLU A 265 -8.70 -13.24 6.62
N SER A 266 -8.37 -13.10 7.90
CA SER A 266 -8.25 -14.22 8.84
C SER A 266 -9.06 -14.05 10.13
N GLY A 267 -10.23 -13.48 10.05
CA GLY A 267 -11.15 -13.27 11.18
C GLY A 267 -11.73 -11.85 11.16
N THR A 268 -13.04 -11.75 10.94
CA THR A 268 -13.70 -10.46 10.73
C THR A 268 -15.04 -10.39 11.42
N TYR A 269 -15.42 -9.19 11.85
CA TYR A 269 -16.74 -8.94 12.42
C TYR A 269 -17.08 -7.45 12.27
N TYR A 270 -18.35 -7.11 11.92
CA TYR A 270 -18.80 -5.74 11.74
C TYR A 270 -19.61 -5.22 12.90
N PHE A 271 -19.40 -3.93 13.21
CA PHE A 271 -20.28 -3.12 14.05
C PHE A 271 -20.72 -1.87 13.30
N SER A 272 -22.01 -1.60 13.32
CA SER A 272 -22.59 -0.48 12.59
C SER A 272 -23.75 0.13 13.37
N ALA A 273 -24.23 1.30 12.98
CA ALA A 273 -25.35 1.97 13.60
C ALA A 273 -26.54 2.08 12.64
N ASP A 274 -27.77 2.06 13.19
CA ASP A 274 -29.00 2.32 12.46
C ASP A 274 -29.95 3.13 13.32
N SER A 275 -30.40 4.27 12.81
CA SER A 275 -31.29 5.21 13.52
C SER A 275 -32.72 5.21 13.00
N THR A 276 -33.05 4.40 11.99
CA THR A 276 -34.29 4.45 11.25
C THR A 276 -35.14 3.18 11.32
N THR A 277 -34.52 2.02 11.63
CA THR A 277 -35.23 0.74 11.65
C THR A 277 -36.06 0.60 12.90
N THR A 278 -37.39 0.56 12.73
CA THR A 278 -38.36 0.29 13.77
C THR A 278 -39.16 -1.00 13.54
N ASP A 279 -39.15 -1.52 12.30
CA ASP A 279 -39.64 -2.86 11.96
C ASP A 279 -38.51 -3.86 11.89
N TYR A 280 -38.41 -4.75 12.86
CA TYR A 280 -37.37 -5.73 13.02
C TYR A 280 -37.65 -7.09 12.36
N SER A 281 -38.81 -7.21 11.66
CA SER A 281 -39.20 -8.49 11.04
C SER A 281 -38.26 -9.00 9.93
N ALA A 282 -37.50 -8.10 9.30
CA ALA A 282 -36.60 -8.38 8.18
C ALA A 282 -35.15 -8.09 8.50
N VAL A 283 -34.72 -8.09 9.76
CA VAL A 283 -33.38 -7.73 10.20
C VAL A 283 -32.30 -8.47 9.44
N GLY A 284 -32.44 -9.78 9.22
CA GLY A 284 -31.42 -10.62 8.55
C GLY A 284 -31.16 -10.25 7.10
N ASN A 285 -32.17 -9.84 6.36
CA ASN A 285 -32.00 -9.41 4.97
C ASN A 285 -31.51 -7.97 4.84
N ALA A 286 -31.74 -7.17 5.86
CA ALA A 286 -31.48 -5.74 5.85
C ALA A 286 -30.03 -5.40 6.23
N ILE A 287 -29.39 -6.13 7.13
CA ILE A 287 -28.07 -5.79 7.69
C ILE A 287 -26.99 -5.76 6.62
N ARG A 288 -26.93 -6.75 5.73
CA ARG A 288 -25.89 -6.83 4.69
C ARG A 288 -26.03 -5.79 3.59
N ASN A 289 -27.29 -5.41 3.29
CA ASN A 289 -27.59 -4.48 2.21
C ASN A 289 -27.69 -3.03 2.69
N ARG A 290 -27.53 -2.80 3.99
CA ARG A 290 -27.59 -1.48 4.57
C ARG A 290 -26.23 -0.77 4.47
N GLY A 291 -26.29 0.49 4.18
CA GLY A 291 -25.19 1.42 4.29
C GLY A 291 -25.78 2.81 4.38
N SER A 292 -25.18 3.65 5.18
CA SER A 292 -25.58 5.03 5.36
C SER A 292 -24.81 5.95 4.43
N VAL A 293 -25.43 7.01 3.98
CA VAL A 293 -24.75 8.08 3.24
C VAL A 293 -23.72 8.72 4.14
N PHE A 294 -22.55 8.99 3.61
CA PHE A 294 -21.48 9.71 4.29
C PHE A 294 -20.70 10.58 3.30
N SER A 295 -19.91 11.49 3.82
CA SER A 295 -18.99 12.34 3.06
C SER A 295 -17.63 12.40 3.78
N HIS A 296 -16.54 12.51 3.03
CA HIS A 296 -15.21 12.72 3.60
C HIS A 296 -15.09 14.04 4.38
N GLU A 297 -15.93 15.03 4.10
CA GLU A 297 -16.04 16.27 4.91
C GLU A 297 -16.54 16.02 6.33
N ASN A 298 -17.31 14.94 6.53
CA ASN A 298 -17.86 14.52 7.82
C ASN A 298 -17.05 13.38 8.46
N GLU A 299 -15.85 13.14 7.99
CA GLU A 299 -14.97 12.05 8.41
C GLU A 299 -13.67 12.57 9.02
N ILE A 300 -13.23 11.96 10.10
CA ILE A 300 -11.89 12.14 10.68
C ILE A 300 -11.21 10.77 10.71
N ALA A 301 -10.17 10.61 9.92
CA ALA A 301 -9.47 9.35 9.73
C ALA A 301 -7.99 9.48 10.17
N LYS A 302 -7.71 9.02 11.41
CA LYS A 302 -6.39 9.06 12.05
C LYS A 302 -5.99 7.67 12.57
N PRO A 303 -4.72 7.36 12.75
CA PRO A 303 -4.29 6.04 13.18
C PRO A 303 -4.82 5.65 14.57
N TYR A 304 -5.07 6.63 15.42
CA TYR A 304 -5.56 6.48 16.80
C TYR A 304 -7.07 6.71 16.96
N TYR A 305 -7.73 7.17 15.89
CA TYR A 305 -9.14 7.57 15.93
C TYR A 305 -9.74 7.58 14.54
N TYR A 306 -10.92 7.00 14.42
CA TYR A 306 -11.79 7.23 13.26
C TYR A 306 -13.14 7.72 13.77
N GLY A 307 -13.72 8.71 13.09
CA GLY A 307 -15.07 9.20 13.36
C GLY A 307 -15.72 9.68 12.10
N VAL A 308 -17.01 9.36 11.92
CA VAL A 308 -17.82 9.82 10.78
C VAL A 308 -19.23 10.16 11.23
N THR A 309 -19.78 11.25 10.68
CA THR A 309 -21.18 11.60 10.84
C THR A 309 -21.95 11.11 9.62
N LEU A 310 -22.80 10.13 9.81
CA LEU A 310 -23.61 9.50 8.77
C LEU A 310 -24.87 10.35 8.49
N ASN A 311 -25.32 10.32 7.25
CA ASN A 311 -26.52 11.01 6.78
C ASN A 311 -26.53 12.53 7.04
N ALA A 312 -25.38 13.18 7.18
CA ALA A 312 -25.29 14.61 7.51
C ALA A 312 -25.99 15.50 6.47
N ASP A 313 -25.98 15.08 5.22
CA ASP A 313 -26.56 15.81 4.09
C ASP A 313 -27.94 15.26 3.67
N ASP A 314 -28.46 14.24 4.38
CA ASP A 314 -29.76 13.65 4.12
C ASP A 314 -30.79 14.17 5.12
N ALA A 315 -31.61 15.15 4.71
CA ALA A 315 -32.65 15.73 5.54
C ALA A 315 -33.76 14.72 5.92
N THR A 316 -33.79 13.54 5.32
CA THR A 316 -34.82 12.51 5.58
C THR A 316 -34.34 11.45 6.57
N ALA A 317 -33.05 11.41 6.91
CA ALA A 317 -32.48 10.46 7.86
C ALA A 317 -31.78 11.18 9.02
N PRO A 318 -31.91 10.68 10.27
CA PRO A 318 -31.21 11.26 11.41
C PRO A 318 -29.69 11.08 11.30
N ASN A 319 -28.94 12.12 11.64
CA ASN A 319 -27.48 12.05 11.68
C ASN A 319 -27.03 11.14 12.82
N VAL A 320 -26.15 10.18 12.52
CA VAL A 320 -25.56 9.31 13.53
C VAL A 320 -24.05 9.45 13.46
N LYS A 321 -23.39 9.72 14.59
CA LYS A 321 -21.94 9.71 14.66
C LYS A 321 -21.45 8.34 15.11
N VAL A 322 -20.52 7.76 14.35
CA VAL A 322 -19.84 6.49 14.64
C VAL A 322 -18.36 6.77 14.83
N GLU A 323 -17.81 6.33 15.96
CA GLU A 323 -16.43 6.58 16.33
C GLU A 323 -15.75 5.30 16.83
N VAL A 324 -14.43 5.17 16.61
CA VAL A 324 -13.60 4.08 17.17
C VAL A 324 -12.23 4.58 17.59
N THR A 325 -11.72 4.07 18.70
CA THR A 325 -10.36 4.27 19.16
C THR A 325 -9.77 2.95 19.68
N PRO A 326 -8.52 2.59 19.28
CA PRO A 326 -7.97 1.27 19.53
C PRO A 326 -7.12 1.19 20.79
N THR A 327 -6.99 -0.03 21.31
CA THR A 327 -5.86 -0.53 22.07
C THR A 327 -5.21 -1.69 21.29
N GLU A 328 -4.33 -2.48 21.89
CA GLU A 328 -3.67 -3.57 21.16
C GLU A 328 -4.65 -4.70 20.79
N HIS A 329 -5.42 -5.22 21.77
CA HIS A 329 -6.38 -6.31 21.58
C HIS A 329 -7.83 -5.83 21.67
N ALA A 330 -8.06 -4.57 22.03
CA ALA A 330 -9.39 -4.04 22.24
C ALA A 330 -9.62 -2.69 21.53
N ALA A 331 -10.85 -2.20 21.61
CA ALA A 331 -11.21 -0.84 21.22
C ALA A 331 -12.42 -0.36 22.00
N VAL A 332 -12.63 0.95 22.00
CA VAL A 332 -13.91 1.55 22.36
C VAL A 332 -14.54 2.12 21.09
N LEU A 333 -15.77 1.66 20.81
CA LEU A 333 -16.63 2.27 19.80
C LEU A 333 -17.63 3.18 20.52
N ARG A 334 -17.94 4.33 19.90
CA ARG A 334 -18.95 5.26 20.43
C ARG A 334 -19.96 5.58 19.33
N PHE A 335 -21.22 5.40 19.65
CA PHE A 335 -22.35 5.68 18.77
C PHE A 335 -23.17 6.81 19.38
N THR A 336 -23.31 7.93 18.66
CA THR A 336 -24.09 9.08 19.11
C THR A 336 -25.28 9.26 18.18
N PHE A 337 -26.46 9.00 18.70
CA PHE A 337 -27.75 9.18 18.02
C PHE A 337 -28.32 10.56 18.37
N PRO A 338 -28.93 11.27 17.42
CA PRO A 338 -29.48 12.59 17.69
C PRO A 338 -30.71 12.54 18.63
N ALA A 339 -31.04 13.66 19.24
CA ALA A 339 -32.24 13.81 20.02
C ALA A 339 -33.47 13.49 19.17
N GLY A 340 -34.40 12.71 19.69
CA GLY A 340 -35.62 12.32 18.97
C GLY A 340 -35.42 11.33 17.83
N ALA A 341 -34.29 10.61 17.78
CA ALA A 341 -34.09 9.51 16.83
C ALA A 341 -35.23 8.48 16.94
N GLU A 342 -35.70 7.93 15.83
CA GLU A 342 -36.77 6.92 15.81
C GLU A 342 -36.27 5.59 16.41
N ALA A 343 -35.01 5.28 16.21
CA ALA A 343 -34.32 4.10 16.74
C ALA A 343 -32.87 4.40 17.12
N CYS A 344 -32.36 3.64 18.10
CA CYS A 344 -30.95 3.64 18.48
C CYS A 344 -30.46 2.19 18.43
N ASN A 345 -30.08 1.74 17.25
CA ASN A 345 -29.67 0.36 17.02
C ASN A 345 -28.19 0.23 16.75
N ILE A 346 -27.54 -0.73 17.40
CA ILE A 346 -26.18 -1.17 17.06
C ILE A 346 -26.28 -2.53 16.39
N MET A 347 -25.80 -2.61 15.16
CA MET A 347 -25.87 -3.80 14.32
C MET A 347 -24.59 -4.64 14.48
N PHE A 348 -24.75 -5.95 14.47
CA PHE A 348 -23.72 -6.96 14.55
C PHE A 348 -23.80 -7.88 13.34
N ASP A 349 -22.70 -8.04 12.59
CA ASP A 349 -22.62 -8.90 11.40
C ASP A 349 -21.28 -9.63 11.32
N PRO A 350 -21.26 -10.96 11.19
CA PRO A 350 -20.02 -11.74 11.04
C PRO A 350 -19.40 -11.68 9.63
N VAL A 351 -19.80 -10.74 8.76
CA VAL A 351 -19.31 -10.48 7.40
C VAL A 351 -19.57 -11.60 6.41
N ASN A 352 -19.17 -12.82 6.67
CA ASN A 352 -19.26 -13.96 5.75
C ASN A 352 -20.24 -15.02 6.23
N ALA A 353 -21.46 -14.61 6.67
CA ALA A 353 -22.59 -15.49 7.02
C ALA A 353 -22.20 -16.93 7.37
N ARG A 354 -21.27 -17.09 8.28
CA ARG A 354 -21.00 -18.42 8.85
C ARG A 354 -21.91 -18.61 10.04
N ARG A 355 -22.75 -19.62 9.92
CA ARG A 355 -23.85 -19.92 10.85
C ARG A 355 -23.37 -20.31 12.26
N ASP A 356 -22.06 -20.37 12.49
CA ASP A 356 -21.48 -20.94 13.71
C ASP A 356 -21.11 -19.88 14.76
N SER A 357 -21.35 -18.58 14.49
CA SER A 357 -20.97 -17.46 15.35
C SER A 357 -22.15 -16.93 16.14
N ILE A 358 -22.77 -17.74 16.99
CA ILE A 358 -23.92 -17.35 17.82
C ILE A 358 -23.47 -16.25 18.81
N ILE A 359 -24.32 -15.22 18.99
CA ILE A 359 -24.08 -14.18 19.99
C ILE A 359 -24.68 -14.66 21.30
N GLU A 360 -23.82 -14.86 22.29
CA GLU A 360 -24.18 -15.10 23.68
C GLU A 360 -24.13 -13.80 24.47
N PHE A 361 -25.01 -13.60 25.43
CA PHE A 361 -25.02 -12.43 26.29
C PHE A 361 -25.47 -12.76 27.73
N ASN A 362 -25.06 -11.91 28.69
CA ASN A 362 -25.50 -12.04 30.07
C ASN A 362 -27.00 -11.69 30.22
N ALA A 363 -27.54 -11.85 31.43
CA ALA A 363 -29.00 -11.74 31.66
C ALA A 363 -29.59 -10.36 31.29
N ASP A 364 -28.87 -9.29 31.51
CA ASP A 364 -29.27 -7.92 31.22
C ASP A 364 -28.74 -7.43 29.85
N LYS A 365 -28.04 -8.30 29.11
CA LYS A 365 -27.47 -8.03 27.78
C LYS A 365 -26.44 -6.88 27.72
N THR A 366 -25.87 -6.52 28.86
CA THR A 366 -24.78 -5.51 28.90
C THR A 366 -23.44 -6.06 28.43
N GLU A 367 -23.27 -7.39 28.48
CA GLU A 367 -22.07 -8.09 28.01
C GLU A 367 -22.44 -9.11 26.96
N PHE A 368 -21.60 -9.24 25.93
CA PHE A 368 -21.77 -10.23 24.87
C PHE A 368 -20.47 -10.98 24.59
N HIS A 369 -20.63 -12.18 24.02
CA HIS A 369 -19.56 -12.98 23.43
C HIS A 369 -20.04 -13.55 22.09
N THR A 370 -19.15 -13.53 21.12
CA THR A 370 -19.35 -14.25 19.85
C THR A 370 -18.00 -14.75 19.31
N THR A 371 -18.02 -15.47 18.23
CA THR A 371 -16.81 -15.98 17.57
C THR A 371 -16.84 -15.69 16.08
N SER A 372 -15.66 -15.61 15.48
CA SER A 372 -15.47 -15.61 14.04
C SER A 372 -14.42 -16.67 13.68
N GLU A 373 -14.81 -17.62 12.82
CA GLU A 373 -13.93 -18.71 12.42
C GLU A 373 -13.27 -18.44 11.08
N ASN A 374 -11.96 -18.63 11.03
CA ASN A 374 -11.21 -18.71 9.79
C ASN A 374 -10.99 -20.19 9.41
N LYS A 375 -11.66 -20.68 8.37
CA LYS A 375 -11.48 -22.06 7.86
C LYS A 375 -10.34 -22.18 6.85
N GLN A 376 -9.74 -21.07 6.46
CA GLN A 376 -8.54 -21.01 5.62
C GLN A 376 -7.30 -20.84 6.51
N ASN A 377 -6.13 -20.90 5.99
CA ASN A 377 -4.87 -20.43 6.58
C ASN A 377 -4.71 -20.65 8.10
N GLY A 378 -4.90 -21.88 8.60
CA GLY A 378 -4.59 -22.20 9.98
C GLY A 378 -5.78 -22.49 10.89
N GLN A 379 -7.03 -22.34 10.41
CA GLN A 379 -8.24 -22.71 11.14
C GLN A 379 -8.28 -22.12 12.55
N THR A 380 -8.12 -20.81 12.65
CA THR A 380 -8.18 -20.08 13.91
C THR A 380 -9.60 -19.62 14.21
N THR A 381 -9.95 -19.58 15.48
CA THR A 381 -11.21 -19.01 15.99
C THR A 381 -10.90 -17.75 16.74
N MET A 382 -11.44 -16.62 16.30
CA MET A 382 -11.39 -15.36 17.04
C MET A 382 -12.57 -15.30 18.00
N HIS A 383 -12.29 -15.20 19.30
CA HIS A 383 -13.28 -14.92 20.34
C HIS A 383 -13.41 -13.39 20.47
N ILE A 384 -14.63 -12.92 20.50
CA ILE A 384 -14.98 -11.50 20.59
C ILE A 384 -15.84 -11.31 21.83
N VAL A 385 -15.40 -10.47 22.75
CA VAL A 385 -16.19 -10.09 23.92
C VAL A 385 -16.41 -8.59 23.91
N GLY A 386 -17.52 -8.14 24.48
CA GLY A 386 -17.76 -6.72 24.61
C GLY A 386 -18.73 -6.38 25.72
N GLN A 387 -18.73 -5.08 26.04
CA GLN A 387 -19.53 -4.50 27.11
C GLN A 387 -20.10 -3.17 26.66
N PHE A 388 -21.41 -2.98 26.86
CA PHE A 388 -22.09 -1.72 26.61
C PHE A 388 -22.11 -0.82 27.87
N SER A 389 -22.05 0.48 27.65
CA SER A 389 -22.20 1.50 28.71
C SER A 389 -23.65 1.62 29.23
N GLN A 390 -24.61 1.05 28.53
CA GLN A 390 -26.03 1.08 28.87
C GLN A 390 -26.67 -0.28 28.59
N THR A 391 -27.75 -0.61 29.31
CA THR A 391 -28.53 -1.80 29.07
C THR A 391 -29.39 -1.65 27.79
N PRO A 392 -29.25 -2.53 26.80
CA PRO A 392 -30.15 -2.54 25.65
C PRO A 392 -31.57 -2.95 26.05
N VAL A 393 -32.56 -2.37 25.40
CA VAL A 393 -33.99 -2.69 25.66
C VAL A 393 -34.45 -3.95 24.94
N ALA A 394 -33.76 -4.31 23.82
CA ALA A 394 -34.09 -5.52 23.05
C ALA A 394 -32.88 -6.02 22.24
N TRP A 395 -32.95 -7.28 21.86
CA TRP A 395 -32.10 -7.92 20.85
C TRP A 395 -33.00 -8.51 19.76
N HIS A 396 -32.73 -8.11 18.52
CA HIS A 396 -33.43 -8.61 17.34
C HIS A 396 -32.43 -9.39 16.49
N SER A 397 -32.60 -10.70 16.40
CA SER A 397 -31.61 -11.58 15.77
C SER A 397 -32.05 -12.10 14.41
N ALA A 398 -31.05 -12.44 13.61
CA ALA A 398 -31.16 -13.14 12.35
C ALA A 398 -30.01 -14.14 12.20
N GLY A 399 -30.06 -14.99 11.14
CA GLY A 399 -28.98 -15.97 10.90
C GLY A 399 -28.76 -16.91 12.07
N GLU A 400 -29.79 -17.44 12.65
CA GLU A 400 -29.73 -18.34 13.83
C GLU A 400 -29.07 -17.69 15.07
N GLY A 401 -29.05 -16.35 15.13
CA GLY A 401 -28.48 -15.59 16.24
C GLY A 401 -27.03 -15.13 16.02
N SER A 402 -26.48 -15.35 14.84
CA SER A 402 -25.10 -14.91 14.51
C SER A 402 -25.02 -13.43 14.11
N MET A 403 -26.13 -12.82 13.73
CA MET A 403 -26.25 -11.41 13.39
C MET A 403 -27.52 -10.81 13.99
N GLY A 404 -27.55 -9.50 14.10
CA GLY A 404 -28.73 -8.81 14.59
C GLY A 404 -28.47 -7.37 15.04
N MET A 405 -29.42 -6.87 15.83
CA MET A 405 -29.36 -5.50 16.36
C MET A 405 -29.62 -5.50 17.85
N PHE A 406 -28.78 -4.81 18.61
CA PHE A 406 -29.09 -4.36 19.97
C PHE A 406 -29.81 -3.02 19.87
N GLN A 407 -31.02 -2.97 20.39
CA GLN A 407 -31.84 -1.77 20.47
C GLN A 407 -31.63 -1.09 21.83
N PHE A 408 -31.40 0.22 21.78
CA PHE A 408 -31.32 1.08 22.97
C PHE A 408 -32.48 2.08 22.98
N ALA A 409 -32.82 2.56 24.17
CA ALA A 409 -33.89 3.53 24.32
C ALA A 409 -33.44 4.91 23.79
N PRO A 410 -34.12 5.49 22.77
CA PRO A 410 -33.84 6.84 22.32
C PRO A 410 -34.23 7.88 23.37
N ASN A 411 -33.58 9.03 23.36
CA ASN A 411 -33.96 10.17 24.20
C ASN A 411 -34.55 11.28 23.34
N GLU A 412 -35.75 11.74 23.69
CA GLU A 412 -36.44 12.75 22.90
C GLU A 412 -35.80 14.15 22.96
N ASN A 413 -35.10 14.46 24.07
CA ASN A 413 -34.63 15.81 24.37
C ASN A 413 -33.12 16.01 24.29
N LYS A 414 -32.36 14.95 24.20
CA LYS A 414 -30.90 14.98 24.08
C LYS A 414 -30.35 13.78 23.29
N GLU A 415 -29.15 13.88 22.85
CA GLU A 415 -28.44 12.77 22.19
C GLU A 415 -28.41 11.52 23.07
N THR A 416 -28.50 10.35 22.44
CA THR A 416 -28.28 9.05 23.07
C THR A 416 -26.87 8.58 22.69
N VAL A 417 -25.98 8.51 23.68
CA VAL A 417 -24.58 8.11 23.50
C VAL A 417 -24.38 6.71 24.06
N ILE A 418 -23.93 5.78 23.24
CA ILE A 418 -23.61 4.41 23.61
C ILE A 418 -22.13 4.17 23.37
N GLU A 419 -21.39 3.86 24.43
CA GLU A 419 -20.04 3.31 24.30
C GLU A 419 -20.09 1.79 24.37
N MET A 420 -19.34 1.15 23.49
CA MET A 420 -19.16 -0.30 23.43
C MET A 420 -17.67 -0.61 23.48
N LYS A 421 -17.23 -1.26 24.55
CA LYS A 421 -15.88 -1.80 24.67
C LYS A 421 -15.85 -3.18 24.04
N VAL A 422 -14.89 -3.46 23.18
CA VAL A 422 -14.75 -4.74 22.48
C VAL A 422 -13.31 -5.20 22.56
N ALA A 423 -13.10 -6.47 22.87
CA ALA A 423 -11.77 -7.11 22.80
C ALA A 423 -11.84 -8.46 22.10
N THR A 424 -10.72 -8.89 21.54
CA THR A 424 -10.59 -10.18 20.86
C THR A 424 -9.46 -11.03 21.43
N SER A 425 -9.53 -12.33 21.17
CA SER A 425 -8.49 -13.30 21.44
C SER A 425 -8.59 -14.47 20.48
N PHE A 426 -7.46 -15.03 20.05
CA PHE A 426 -7.43 -16.32 19.38
C PHE A 426 -7.21 -17.50 20.35
N ILE A 427 -6.97 -17.22 21.64
CA ILE A 427 -6.77 -18.23 22.67
C ILE A 427 -8.10 -18.69 23.25
N SER A 428 -8.90 -17.78 23.82
CA SER A 428 -10.19 -18.11 24.43
C SER A 428 -11.04 -16.85 24.73
N LYS A 429 -12.32 -17.10 25.08
CA LYS A 429 -13.23 -16.09 25.61
C LYS A 429 -12.67 -15.40 26.86
N GLU A 430 -12.15 -16.20 27.80
CA GLU A 430 -11.59 -15.71 29.06
C GLU A 430 -10.37 -14.83 28.83
N GLN A 431 -9.57 -15.18 27.82
CA GLN A 431 -8.41 -14.34 27.43
C GLN A 431 -8.85 -13.03 26.79
N ALA A 432 -9.90 -13.03 25.96
CA ALA A 432 -10.47 -11.78 25.42
C ALA A 432 -11.02 -10.89 26.55
N GLN A 433 -11.68 -11.48 27.56
CA GLN A 433 -12.13 -10.74 28.74
C GLN A 433 -10.94 -10.18 29.56
N HIS A 434 -9.89 -10.99 29.70
CA HIS A 434 -8.65 -10.57 30.37
C HIS A 434 -8.00 -9.37 29.66
N ALA A 435 -7.84 -9.45 28.33
CA ALA A 435 -7.32 -8.35 27.52
C ALA A 435 -8.14 -7.06 27.69
N LEU A 436 -9.49 -7.17 27.65
CA LEU A 436 -10.38 -6.05 27.87
C LEU A 436 -10.13 -5.33 29.21
N LEU A 437 -10.01 -6.11 30.28
CA LEU A 437 -9.79 -5.58 31.63
C LEU A 437 -8.38 -4.99 31.82
N MET A 438 -7.39 -5.57 31.17
CA MET A 438 -5.99 -5.12 31.26
C MET A 438 -5.74 -3.83 30.49
N GLU A 439 -6.37 -3.66 29.33
CA GLU A 439 -6.09 -2.56 28.41
C GLU A 439 -7.03 -1.36 28.64
N ILE A 440 -8.28 -1.64 29.05
CA ILE A 440 -9.31 -0.61 29.28
C ILE A 440 -9.82 -0.77 30.69
N ALA A 441 -9.26 -0.01 31.62
CA ALA A 441 -9.68 -0.04 33.03
C ALA A 441 -11.20 0.26 33.16
N GLY A 442 -11.83 -0.27 34.18
CA GLY A 442 -13.29 -0.33 34.30
C GLY A 442 -14.03 1.01 34.10
N ASP A 443 -13.46 2.13 34.57
CA ASP A 443 -14.03 3.48 34.45
C ASP A 443 -13.50 4.28 33.24
N GLU A 444 -12.60 3.72 32.44
CA GLU A 444 -12.06 4.40 31.25
C GLU A 444 -13.06 4.36 30.12
N GLY A 445 -13.51 5.55 29.71
CA GLY A 445 -14.33 5.75 28.52
C GLY A 445 -13.50 6.07 27.29
N PHE A 446 -14.20 6.35 26.20
CA PHE A 446 -13.66 6.61 24.87
C PHE A 446 -12.50 7.63 24.88
N ASP A 447 -12.71 8.81 25.47
CA ASP A 447 -11.76 9.92 25.37
C ASP A 447 -10.42 9.61 26.07
N LYS A 448 -10.42 8.84 27.16
CA LYS A 448 -9.18 8.39 27.81
C LYS A 448 -8.41 7.39 26.97
N VAL A 449 -9.11 6.45 26.34
CA VAL A 449 -8.48 5.46 25.44
C VAL A 449 -7.91 6.14 24.20
N GLN A 450 -8.65 7.09 23.61
CA GLN A 450 -8.18 7.90 22.48
C GLN A 450 -6.89 8.66 22.83
N ALA A 451 -6.83 9.29 24.00
CA ALA A 451 -5.63 10.00 24.44
C ALA A 451 -4.41 9.08 24.60
N LYS A 452 -4.62 7.84 25.08
CA LYS A 452 -3.57 6.82 25.15
C LYS A 452 -3.09 6.40 23.76
N ALA A 453 -4.01 6.11 22.83
CA ALA A 453 -3.70 5.73 21.47
C ALA A 453 -2.96 6.86 20.72
N LEU A 454 -3.40 8.11 20.86
CA LEU A 454 -2.70 9.28 20.33
C LEU A 454 -1.25 9.37 20.87
N LYS A 455 -1.07 9.17 22.17
CA LYS A 455 0.27 9.21 22.76
C LYS A 455 1.17 8.11 22.20
N ILE A 456 0.68 6.89 22.06
CA ILE A 456 1.43 5.76 21.50
C ILE A 456 1.90 6.08 20.08
N TRP A 457 1.01 6.62 19.24
CA TRP A 457 1.39 7.01 17.88
C TRP A 457 2.36 8.18 17.84
N ASN A 458 2.19 9.20 18.68
CA ASN A 458 3.15 10.31 18.74
C ASN A 458 4.54 9.83 19.18
N ASP A 459 4.61 8.96 20.18
CA ASP A 459 5.88 8.39 20.64
C ASP A 459 6.54 7.54 19.52
N THR A 460 5.76 6.76 18.80
CA THR A 460 6.26 5.90 17.69
C THR A 460 6.73 6.73 16.49
N LEU A 461 5.92 7.67 16.03
CA LEU A 461 6.26 8.55 14.91
C LEU A 461 7.39 9.51 15.25
N GLY A 462 7.54 9.84 16.53
CA GLY A 462 8.64 10.66 17.05
C GLY A 462 10.01 9.99 17.01
N SER A 463 10.11 8.73 16.57
CA SER A 463 11.39 8.09 16.25
C SER A 463 12.14 8.83 15.13
N ILE A 464 11.41 9.54 14.26
CA ILE A 464 11.97 10.43 13.23
C ILE A 464 11.24 11.77 13.28
N GLU A 465 11.97 12.85 13.59
CA GLU A 465 11.43 14.20 13.60
C GLU A 465 11.81 14.95 12.31
N VAL A 466 10.80 15.36 11.54
CA VAL A 466 10.98 16.16 10.31
C VAL A 466 10.91 17.63 10.63
N VAL A 467 11.97 18.37 10.34
CA VAL A 467 12.06 19.82 10.50
C VAL A 467 12.07 20.49 9.13
N GLY A 468 11.13 21.42 8.90
CA GLY A 468 10.95 22.06 7.59
C GLY A 468 9.96 21.27 6.72
N GLY A 469 10.00 21.53 5.41
CA GLY A 469 9.05 20.98 4.45
C GLY A 469 7.65 21.62 4.51
N SER A 470 6.87 21.42 3.47
CA SER A 470 5.47 21.82 3.39
C SER A 470 4.57 20.95 4.29
N TYR A 471 3.32 21.36 4.46
CA TYR A 471 2.32 20.54 5.15
C TYR A 471 2.14 19.17 4.43
N HIS A 472 2.02 19.19 3.11
CA HIS A 472 1.84 17.99 2.29
C HIS A 472 3.04 17.03 2.35
N GLU A 473 4.27 17.54 2.33
CA GLU A 473 5.46 16.69 2.50
C GLU A 473 5.48 16.00 3.85
N ARG A 474 5.05 16.67 4.93
CA ARG A 474 4.93 16.07 6.26
C ARG A 474 3.79 15.05 6.33
N VAL A 475 2.64 15.32 5.70
CA VAL A 475 1.54 14.35 5.57
C VAL A 475 2.04 13.10 4.84
N THR A 476 2.73 13.27 3.73
CA THR A 476 3.30 12.15 2.98
C THR A 476 4.29 11.36 3.82
N PHE A 477 5.24 12.04 4.48
CA PHE A 477 6.25 11.38 5.32
C PHE A 477 5.63 10.59 6.47
N TYR A 478 4.80 11.23 7.30
CA TYR A 478 4.24 10.58 8.48
C TYR A 478 3.17 9.53 8.14
N SER A 479 2.46 9.67 7.02
CA SER A 479 1.54 8.64 6.54
C SER A 479 2.28 7.39 6.07
N ASN A 480 3.42 7.55 5.40
CA ASN A 480 4.29 6.43 5.02
C ASN A 480 4.95 5.81 6.26
N LEU A 481 5.45 6.61 7.22
CA LEU A 481 6.03 6.08 8.47
C LEU A 481 4.99 5.30 9.29
N TYR A 482 3.75 5.82 9.40
CA TYR A 482 2.64 5.11 10.02
C TYR A 482 2.41 3.76 9.33
N ARG A 483 2.29 3.74 7.99
CA ARG A 483 2.00 2.52 7.23
C ARG A 483 3.09 1.47 7.40
N ALA A 484 4.35 1.86 7.47
CA ALA A 484 5.46 0.96 7.75
C ALA A 484 5.36 0.31 9.14
N PHE A 485 4.73 0.98 10.14
CA PHE A 485 4.55 0.44 11.49
C PHE A 485 3.25 -0.34 11.72
N VAL A 486 2.46 -0.58 10.68
CA VAL A 486 1.22 -1.38 10.77
C VAL A 486 1.50 -2.87 10.67
N TYR A 487 2.45 -3.28 9.84
CA TYR A 487 2.85 -4.67 9.61
C TYR A 487 4.25 -4.95 10.16
N PRO A 488 4.60 -6.22 10.48
CA PRO A 488 3.74 -7.38 10.62
C PRO A 488 2.79 -7.25 11.83
N THR A 489 1.74 -8.06 11.84
CA THR A 489 0.76 -8.09 12.93
C THR A 489 1.24 -9.02 14.05
N SER A 490 1.12 -8.60 15.31
CA SER A 490 1.34 -9.48 16.44
C SER A 490 0.15 -10.46 16.61
N LEU A 491 0.43 -11.71 16.95
CA LEU A 491 -0.55 -12.70 17.38
C LEU A 491 -0.37 -13.06 18.86
N ALA A 492 0.60 -12.46 19.53
CA ALA A 492 0.91 -12.75 20.93
C ALA A 492 -0.05 -12.02 21.86
N GLU A 493 -0.54 -12.73 22.86
CA GLU A 493 -1.46 -12.27 23.88
C GLU A 493 -0.81 -12.39 25.26
N ASN A 494 -0.94 -11.36 26.09
CA ASN A 494 -0.46 -11.42 27.46
C ASN A 494 -1.48 -12.16 28.34
N THR A 495 -1.15 -13.38 28.75
CA THR A 495 -1.96 -14.21 29.66
C THR A 495 -1.57 -14.00 31.14
N GLY A 496 -0.55 -13.18 31.40
CA GLY A 496 -0.09 -12.76 32.72
C GLY A 496 -0.67 -11.42 33.16
N THR A 497 0.12 -10.64 33.87
CA THR A 497 -0.22 -9.26 34.26
C THR A 497 0.69 -8.27 33.58
N ASN A 498 0.42 -6.95 33.73
CA ASN A 498 1.31 -5.91 33.21
C ASN A 498 2.69 -5.92 33.88
N GLU A 499 2.75 -6.29 35.17
CA GLU A 499 3.99 -6.36 35.93
C GLU A 499 4.76 -7.67 35.68
N GLN A 500 4.06 -8.74 35.35
CA GLN A 500 4.61 -10.04 35.02
C GLN A 500 3.95 -10.59 33.75
N PRO A 501 4.30 -10.07 32.58
CA PRO A 501 3.71 -10.51 31.32
C PRO A 501 4.12 -11.95 30.99
N HIS A 502 3.14 -12.73 30.56
CA HIS A 502 3.33 -14.07 30.02
C HIS A 502 2.76 -14.12 28.60
N TRP A 503 3.63 -14.03 27.62
CA TRP A 503 3.25 -13.98 26.24
C TRP A 503 2.99 -15.39 25.71
N GLN A 504 1.79 -15.60 25.18
CA GLN A 504 1.35 -16.82 24.53
C GLN A 504 0.59 -16.48 23.24
N HIS A 505 0.43 -17.45 22.37
CA HIS A 505 -0.39 -17.32 21.16
C HIS A 505 -1.04 -18.66 20.82
N TYR A 506 -2.12 -18.61 20.03
CA TYR A 506 -2.70 -19.79 19.44
C TYR A 506 -1.94 -20.14 18.15
N SER A 507 -1.20 -21.24 18.15
CA SER A 507 -0.41 -21.66 17.00
C SER A 507 -1.29 -22.15 15.84
N PRO A 508 -1.18 -21.54 14.64
CA PRO A 508 -1.89 -22.02 13.46
C PRO A 508 -1.37 -23.36 12.95
N TYR A 509 -0.19 -23.80 13.39
CA TYR A 509 0.43 -25.07 12.99
C TYR A 509 0.09 -26.22 13.93
N THR A 510 0.31 -26.02 15.23
CA THR A 510 0.09 -27.06 16.24
C THR A 510 -1.35 -27.09 16.75
N ARG A 511 -2.15 -26.04 16.49
CA ARG A 511 -3.52 -25.85 16.98
C ARG A 511 -3.62 -25.91 18.50
N ARG A 512 -2.65 -25.32 19.17
CA ARG A 512 -2.53 -25.25 20.64
C ARG A 512 -2.06 -23.88 21.04
N VAL A 513 -2.29 -23.53 22.28
CA VAL A 513 -1.66 -22.36 22.92
C VAL A 513 -0.19 -22.69 23.18
N VAL A 514 0.70 -21.82 22.76
CA VAL A 514 2.17 -21.95 22.82
C VAL A 514 2.76 -20.69 23.43
N ASP A 515 3.80 -20.85 24.23
CA ASP A 515 4.54 -19.73 24.82
C ASP A 515 5.39 -19.00 23.76
N GLY A 516 5.46 -17.69 23.88
CA GLY A 516 6.32 -16.82 23.09
C GLY A 516 5.60 -15.84 22.18
N GLN A 517 6.39 -14.96 21.59
CA GLN A 517 5.95 -14.01 20.59
C GLN A 517 5.60 -14.75 19.28
N PHE A 518 4.68 -14.20 18.51
CA PHE A 518 4.33 -14.73 17.19
C PHE A 518 3.87 -13.57 16.31
N VAL A 519 4.38 -13.48 15.10
CA VAL A 519 3.99 -12.44 14.13
C VAL A 519 3.46 -13.08 12.85
N TYR A 520 2.56 -12.38 12.18
CA TYR A 520 1.96 -12.83 10.92
C TYR A 520 1.61 -11.64 10.02
N ASN A 521 0.91 -11.88 8.91
CA ASN A 521 0.57 -10.86 7.91
C ASN A 521 1.81 -10.16 7.36
N ASN A 522 2.70 -10.95 6.76
CA ASN A 522 3.91 -10.39 6.14
C ASN A 522 4.38 -11.21 4.94
N GLY A 523 4.65 -10.51 3.85
CA GLY A 523 5.32 -10.98 2.66
C GLY A 523 6.81 -10.69 2.74
N PHE A 524 7.64 -11.70 2.88
CA PHE A 524 9.09 -11.46 3.07
C PHE A 524 9.80 -11.07 1.79
N TRP A 525 9.29 -11.48 0.62
CA TRP A 525 9.83 -11.07 -0.68
C TRP A 525 9.76 -9.58 -0.89
N ASP A 526 8.72 -8.95 -0.35
CA ASP A 526 8.49 -7.51 -0.37
C ASP A 526 9.33 -6.84 0.74
N THR A 527 9.06 -7.17 1.98
CA THR A 527 9.44 -6.40 3.18
C THR A 527 10.91 -6.48 3.58
N PHE A 528 11.66 -7.51 3.16
CA PHE A 528 13.08 -7.62 3.50
C PHE A 528 13.91 -6.46 2.93
N ARG A 529 13.42 -5.82 1.88
CA ARG A 529 14.14 -4.77 1.14
C ARG A 529 14.21 -3.47 1.93
N THR A 530 13.13 -3.10 2.63
CA THR A 530 13.00 -1.77 3.26
C THR A 530 12.39 -1.80 4.65
N THR A 531 11.29 -2.49 4.88
CA THR A 531 10.54 -2.44 6.13
C THR A 531 11.35 -2.97 7.31
N TRP A 532 11.93 -4.16 7.19
CA TRP A 532 12.77 -4.75 8.23
C TRP A 532 14.07 -3.98 8.47
N PRO A 533 14.80 -3.49 7.45
CA PRO A 533 15.86 -2.52 7.61
C PRO A 533 15.45 -1.26 8.37
N LEU A 534 14.28 -0.69 8.06
CA LEU A 534 13.77 0.48 8.78
C LEU A 534 13.57 0.19 10.26
N TYR A 535 12.94 -0.92 10.64
CA TYR A 535 12.76 -1.29 12.05
C TYR A 535 14.08 -1.43 12.79
N SER A 536 15.07 -2.02 12.15
CA SER A 536 16.41 -2.19 12.71
C SER A 536 17.09 -0.85 13.02
N ILE A 537 16.74 0.21 12.29
CA ILE A 537 17.32 1.56 12.45
C ILE A 537 16.52 2.38 13.49
N VAL A 538 15.20 2.42 13.37
CA VAL A 538 14.37 3.40 14.11
C VAL A 538 13.62 2.79 15.31
N ALA A 539 13.53 1.47 15.40
CA ALA A 539 12.82 0.75 16.46
C ALA A 539 13.51 -0.59 16.82
N PRO A 540 14.82 -0.60 17.19
CA PRO A 540 15.59 -1.85 17.35
C PRO A 540 15.06 -2.78 18.43
N GLU A 541 14.51 -2.25 19.54
CA GLU A 541 13.88 -3.09 20.59
C GLU A 541 12.61 -3.79 20.06
N LYS A 542 11.82 -3.09 19.25
CA LYS A 542 10.65 -3.70 18.62
C LYS A 542 11.06 -4.71 17.54
N ALA A 543 12.11 -4.41 16.77
CA ALA A 543 12.68 -5.36 15.81
C ALA A 543 13.10 -6.67 16.50
N THR A 544 13.71 -6.63 17.68
CA THR A 544 14.01 -7.82 18.51
C THR A 544 12.76 -8.67 18.75
N GLN A 545 11.66 -8.06 19.20
CA GLN A 545 10.40 -8.78 19.49
C GLN A 545 9.80 -9.39 18.22
N LEU A 546 9.82 -8.65 17.10
CA LEU A 546 9.30 -9.11 15.82
C LEU A 546 10.13 -10.28 15.27
N LEU A 547 11.45 -10.22 15.38
CA LEU A 547 12.35 -11.29 14.96
C LEU A 547 12.17 -12.58 15.80
N ASP A 548 11.97 -12.45 17.12
CA ASP A 548 11.63 -13.60 17.97
C ASP A 548 10.30 -14.23 17.55
N GLY A 549 9.30 -13.41 17.23
CA GLY A 549 8.01 -13.87 16.70
C GLY A 549 8.14 -14.54 15.32
N LEU A 550 9.08 -14.10 14.50
CA LEU A 550 9.37 -14.73 13.21
C LEU A 550 10.11 -16.08 13.39
N ILE A 551 11.07 -16.17 14.29
CA ILE A 551 11.79 -17.41 14.62
C ILE A 551 10.83 -18.47 15.18
N GLN A 552 9.75 -18.06 15.83
CA GLN A 552 8.77 -18.97 16.39
C GLN A 552 8.12 -19.88 15.34
N HIS A 553 7.92 -19.39 14.09
CA HIS A 553 7.48 -20.23 12.97
C HIS A 553 8.43 -21.41 12.73
N TYR A 554 9.75 -21.17 12.79
CA TYR A 554 10.75 -22.23 12.67
C TYR A 554 10.65 -23.24 13.82
N ARG A 555 10.49 -22.77 15.06
CA ARG A 555 10.38 -23.62 16.25
C ARG A 555 9.15 -24.54 16.20
N GLU A 556 8.05 -24.08 15.63
CA GLU A 556 6.77 -24.80 15.63
C GLU A 556 6.60 -25.77 14.45
N GLN A 557 7.13 -25.42 13.27
CA GLN A 557 6.95 -26.26 12.08
C GLN A 557 8.27 -26.65 11.38
N GLY A 558 9.41 -26.18 11.88
CA GLY A 558 10.74 -26.51 11.36
C GLY A 558 11.17 -25.71 10.14
N ARG A 559 10.38 -24.76 9.65
CA ARG A 559 10.70 -23.81 8.58
C ARG A 559 9.89 -22.52 8.76
N ILE A 560 10.41 -21.39 8.29
CA ILE A 560 9.62 -20.19 8.14
C ILE A 560 8.99 -20.18 6.75
N PRO A 561 7.67 -19.97 6.61
CA PRO A 561 7.01 -19.83 5.31
C PRO A 561 7.56 -18.66 4.51
N ARG A 562 7.38 -18.66 3.18
CA ARG A 562 7.75 -17.53 2.32
C ARG A 562 6.84 -16.32 2.52
N TRP A 563 5.58 -16.58 2.88
CA TRP A 563 4.55 -15.62 3.21
C TRP A 563 3.70 -16.14 4.38
N ILE A 564 3.32 -15.29 5.32
CA ILE A 564 2.58 -15.68 6.55
C ILE A 564 1.26 -14.92 6.70
N ALA A 565 0.10 -15.65 6.79
CA ALA A 565 -1.25 -15.08 6.87
C ALA A 565 -2.34 -16.06 7.39
N PRO A 566 -2.51 -16.34 8.66
CA PRO A 566 -1.56 -16.43 9.77
C PRO A 566 -0.62 -17.64 9.71
N ALA A 567 -1.01 -18.71 8.98
CA ALA A 567 -0.12 -19.81 8.61
C ALA A 567 0.64 -19.47 7.32
N GLY A 568 1.35 -20.44 6.76
CA GLY A 568 2.06 -20.26 5.51
C GLY A 568 1.12 -20.11 4.32
N THR A 569 1.48 -19.23 3.40
CA THR A 569 0.81 -19.05 2.11
C THR A 569 1.83 -19.29 0.99
N ASP A 570 1.44 -20.07 -0.02
CA ASP A 570 2.27 -20.33 -1.21
C ASP A 570 2.21 -19.13 -2.15
N CYS A 571 3.11 -18.19 -1.92
CA CYS A 571 3.23 -16.95 -2.66
C CYS A 571 4.70 -16.55 -2.73
N MET A 572 5.11 -15.91 -3.83
CA MET A 572 6.43 -15.39 -4.13
C MET A 572 7.56 -16.44 -4.14
N VAL A 573 8.74 -16.01 -4.54
CA VAL A 573 9.96 -16.81 -4.64
C VAL A 573 10.93 -16.50 -3.50
N ALA A 574 11.98 -17.28 -3.37
CA ALA A 574 13.05 -17.18 -2.35
C ALA A 574 12.58 -17.40 -0.89
N THR A 575 13.55 -17.39 0.02
CA THR A 575 13.34 -17.53 1.47
C THR A 575 13.87 -16.30 2.19
N ASN A 576 13.21 -15.16 1.97
CA ASN A 576 13.74 -13.84 2.33
C ASN A 576 13.76 -13.56 3.85
N SER A 577 13.18 -14.41 4.70
CA SER A 577 13.48 -14.41 6.13
C SER A 577 14.99 -14.54 6.42
N ASP A 578 15.74 -15.24 5.55
CA ASP A 578 17.18 -15.38 5.65
C ASP A 578 17.89 -14.01 5.49
N ASN A 579 17.44 -13.19 4.54
CA ASN A 579 17.93 -11.83 4.33
C ASN A 579 17.57 -10.91 5.51
N ILE A 580 16.35 -11.02 6.05
CA ILE A 580 15.90 -10.24 7.22
C ILE A 580 16.83 -10.48 8.41
N PHE A 581 17.13 -11.75 8.74
CA PHE A 581 18.01 -12.08 9.86
C PHE A 581 19.44 -11.59 9.63
N ALA A 582 19.99 -11.76 8.44
CA ALA A 582 21.34 -11.32 8.12
C ALA A 582 21.46 -9.80 8.19
N ASP A 583 20.52 -9.04 7.66
CA ASP A 583 20.53 -7.57 7.73
C ASP A 583 20.38 -7.07 9.17
N ALA A 584 19.43 -7.60 9.94
CA ALA A 584 19.23 -7.24 11.34
C ALA A 584 20.46 -7.55 12.20
N LEU A 585 21.11 -8.69 11.96
CA LEU A 585 22.35 -9.08 12.61
C LEU A 585 23.49 -8.10 12.31
N ASN A 586 23.67 -7.73 11.06
CA ASN A 586 24.70 -6.78 10.63
C ASN A 586 24.47 -5.37 11.17
N ARG A 587 23.22 -5.00 11.46
CA ARG A 587 22.85 -3.73 12.11
C ARG A 587 22.93 -3.79 13.64
N GLY A 588 23.23 -4.94 14.21
CA GLY A 588 23.44 -5.10 15.65
C GLY A 588 22.16 -5.33 16.46
N VAL A 589 21.04 -5.68 15.82
CA VAL A 589 19.80 -6.06 16.51
C VAL A 589 20.02 -7.38 17.23
N THR A 590 19.54 -7.47 18.47
CA THR A 590 19.67 -8.66 19.31
C THR A 590 18.48 -9.61 19.08
N PHE A 591 18.78 -10.88 18.80
CA PHE A 591 17.78 -11.96 18.68
C PHE A 591 18.48 -13.34 18.78
N ASP A 592 17.72 -14.43 18.74
CA ASP A 592 18.25 -15.80 18.74
C ASP A 592 18.91 -16.12 17.40
N VAL A 593 20.19 -15.73 17.26
CA VAL A 593 20.97 -15.87 16.02
C VAL A 593 21.17 -17.33 15.66
N GLU A 594 21.29 -18.24 16.65
CA GLU A 594 21.51 -19.67 16.40
C GLU A 594 20.27 -20.32 15.78
N ALA A 595 19.09 -20.00 16.30
CA ALA A 595 17.83 -20.50 15.74
C ALA A 595 17.54 -19.91 14.35
N ALA A 596 17.80 -18.60 14.16
CA ALA A 596 17.68 -17.95 12.86
C ALA A 596 18.63 -18.55 11.83
N TYR A 597 19.88 -18.76 12.19
CA TYR A 597 20.87 -19.40 11.35
C TYR A 597 20.47 -20.84 10.99
N ALA A 598 20.00 -21.63 11.97
CA ALA A 598 19.55 -22.99 11.74
C ALA A 598 18.36 -23.04 10.74
N SER A 599 17.42 -22.09 10.83
CA SER A 599 16.33 -21.94 9.87
C SER A 599 16.85 -21.63 8.46
N ALA A 600 17.74 -20.63 8.32
CA ALA A 600 18.32 -20.24 7.05
C ALA A 600 19.19 -21.34 6.44
N LEU A 601 20.03 -21.99 7.23
CA LEU A 601 20.85 -23.12 6.81
C LEU A 601 19.99 -24.28 6.28
N ARG A 602 18.86 -24.55 6.95
CA ARG A 602 17.89 -25.55 6.49
C ARG A 602 17.26 -25.18 5.16
N ASN A 603 16.94 -23.90 4.93
CA ASN A 603 16.47 -23.40 3.65
C ASN A 603 17.50 -23.57 2.54
N GLY A 604 18.78 -23.33 2.83
CA GLY A 604 19.87 -23.42 1.88
C GLY A 604 20.45 -24.81 1.65
N SER A 605 20.14 -25.82 2.49
CA SER A 605 20.79 -27.12 2.48
C SER A 605 19.85 -28.32 2.44
N VAL A 606 18.59 -28.17 2.82
CA VAL A 606 17.63 -29.28 2.92
C VAL A 606 16.53 -29.10 1.90
N TYR A 607 16.35 -30.08 1.03
CA TYR A 607 15.30 -30.08 0.03
C TYR A 607 13.92 -29.91 0.67
N SER A 608 13.12 -28.99 0.16
CA SER A 608 11.71 -28.87 0.53
C SER A 608 10.88 -29.80 -0.36
N VAL A 609 10.08 -30.65 0.26
CA VAL A 609 9.17 -31.54 -0.49
C VAL A 609 8.02 -30.70 -1.04
N ASN A 610 8.09 -30.37 -2.30
CA ASN A 610 7.13 -29.49 -2.98
C ASN A 610 5.77 -30.17 -3.30
N ASN A 611 5.55 -31.40 -2.91
CA ASN A 611 4.37 -32.14 -3.31
C ASN A 611 3.49 -32.48 -2.12
N GLY A 612 2.78 -31.51 -1.56
CA GLY A 612 1.85 -31.74 -0.49
C GLY A 612 1.69 -30.59 0.49
N GLU A 613 1.47 -30.88 1.72
CA GLU A 613 0.99 -30.00 2.77
C GLU A 613 1.84 -28.75 3.09
N ASN A 614 3.07 -28.60 2.55
CA ASN A 614 4.00 -27.53 2.87
C ASN A 614 4.65 -26.88 1.63
N SER A 615 3.91 -26.67 0.54
CA SER A 615 4.40 -26.00 -0.67
C SER A 615 4.88 -24.58 -0.41
N TYR A 616 4.42 -23.94 0.66
CA TYR A 616 4.67 -22.55 1.03
C TYR A 616 5.99 -22.30 1.77
N SER A 617 6.78 -23.30 2.09
CA SER A 617 8.03 -23.14 2.85
C SER A 617 9.25 -23.77 2.19
N GLY A 618 10.41 -23.16 2.43
CA GLY A 618 11.68 -23.59 1.88
C GLY A 618 11.90 -23.18 0.42
N ARG A 619 13.05 -23.53 -0.13
CA ARG A 619 13.42 -23.23 -1.51
C ARG A 619 12.91 -24.29 -2.46
N ALA A 620 12.28 -23.88 -3.54
CA ALA A 620 12.00 -24.76 -4.66
C ALA A 620 13.29 -25.06 -5.44
N HIS A 621 13.33 -26.23 -6.09
CA HIS A 621 14.37 -26.62 -7.06
C HIS A 621 15.82 -26.54 -6.54
N MET A 622 16.02 -26.87 -5.28
CA MET A 622 17.34 -26.86 -4.63
C MET A 622 18.43 -27.68 -5.37
N ASP A 623 18.03 -28.77 -6.03
CA ASP A 623 18.91 -29.62 -6.83
C ASP A 623 19.58 -28.84 -7.98
N GLY A 624 18.82 -27.99 -8.65
CA GLY A 624 19.36 -27.05 -9.66
C GLY A 624 20.40 -26.12 -9.07
N MET A 625 20.05 -25.45 -7.96
CA MET A 625 20.96 -24.53 -7.27
C MET A 625 22.27 -25.20 -6.79
N VAL A 626 22.18 -26.38 -6.20
CA VAL A 626 23.31 -27.11 -5.62
C VAL A 626 24.20 -27.71 -6.70
N PHE A 627 23.63 -28.39 -7.70
CA PHE A 627 24.39 -29.20 -8.64
C PHE A 627 24.71 -28.52 -9.97
N ARG A 628 24.00 -27.44 -10.32
CA ARG A 628 24.19 -26.67 -11.58
C ARG A 628 24.58 -25.22 -11.36
N GLY A 629 24.39 -24.69 -10.16
CA GLY A 629 24.53 -23.27 -9.85
C GLY A 629 23.38 -22.39 -10.34
N TYR A 630 22.32 -22.98 -10.91
CA TYR A 630 21.09 -22.31 -11.30
C TYR A 630 19.92 -23.29 -11.41
N VAL A 631 18.70 -22.78 -11.32
CA VAL A 631 17.47 -23.56 -11.55
C VAL A 631 17.13 -23.50 -13.04
N PRO A 632 17.08 -24.65 -13.75
CA PRO A 632 16.83 -24.67 -15.18
C PRO A 632 15.36 -24.37 -15.50
N GLN A 633 15.11 -23.62 -16.58
CA GLN A 633 13.80 -23.35 -17.16
C GLN A 633 13.60 -24.21 -18.40
N ASN A 634 12.64 -25.12 -18.37
CA ASN A 634 12.39 -26.02 -19.49
C ASN A 634 11.05 -25.70 -20.21
N GLY A 635 10.42 -24.58 -19.90
CA GLY A 635 9.16 -24.16 -20.52
C GLY A 635 7.92 -24.84 -19.92
N VAL A 636 8.04 -25.39 -18.73
CA VAL A 636 6.91 -25.96 -17.98
C VAL A 636 6.30 -24.87 -17.11
N THR A 637 4.98 -24.77 -17.12
CA THR A 637 4.21 -23.85 -16.31
C THR A 637 3.86 -24.48 -14.96
N GLY A 638 3.74 -23.70 -13.90
CA GLY A 638 3.20 -24.18 -12.63
C GLY A 638 3.55 -23.34 -11.40
N GLY A 639 2.68 -22.49 -10.92
CA GLY A 639 2.62 -21.81 -9.62
C GLY A 639 3.94 -21.27 -9.02
N TRP A 640 3.85 -20.64 -7.89
CA TRP A 640 5.00 -19.99 -7.22
C TRP A 640 6.14 -20.96 -6.83
N GLY A 641 5.84 -22.20 -6.51
CA GLY A 641 6.82 -23.26 -6.28
C GLY A 641 7.21 -24.05 -7.53
N GLY A 642 6.64 -23.73 -8.71
CA GLY A 642 6.84 -24.45 -9.96
C GLY A 642 7.99 -23.91 -10.82
N GLU A 643 8.08 -24.41 -12.04
CA GLU A 643 9.15 -24.05 -12.98
C GLU A 643 8.94 -22.67 -13.65
N GLU A 644 7.80 -22.01 -13.43
CA GLU A 644 7.45 -20.76 -14.09
C GLU A 644 8.43 -19.64 -13.75
N PHE A 645 8.89 -19.56 -12.51
CA PHE A 645 9.78 -18.51 -12.01
C PHE A 645 11.21 -19.01 -11.72
N ASN A 646 11.68 -20.00 -12.44
CA ASN A 646 12.98 -20.63 -12.19
C ASN A 646 14.17 -19.68 -12.28
N PHE A 647 14.10 -18.69 -13.17
CA PHE A 647 15.12 -17.65 -13.21
C PHE A 647 15.20 -16.88 -11.89
N SER A 648 14.05 -16.36 -11.40
CA SER A 648 14.01 -15.61 -10.13
C SER A 648 14.38 -16.47 -8.93
N TRP A 649 14.00 -17.75 -8.90
CA TRP A 649 14.49 -18.70 -7.89
C TRP A 649 16.03 -18.80 -7.87
N SER A 650 16.67 -18.71 -9.02
CA SER A 650 18.13 -18.73 -9.12
C SER A 650 18.75 -17.42 -8.60
N MET A 651 18.25 -16.29 -9.09
CA MET A 651 18.80 -14.98 -8.76
C MET A 651 18.64 -14.66 -7.27
N GLU A 652 17.42 -14.78 -6.76
CA GLU A 652 17.14 -14.49 -5.36
C GLU A 652 17.67 -15.58 -4.41
N GLY A 653 17.75 -16.83 -4.88
CA GLY A 653 18.42 -17.90 -4.16
C GLY A 653 19.90 -17.61 -3.92
N SER A 654 20.59 -16.94 -4.85
CA SER A 654 21.97 -16.47 -4.65
C SER A 654 22.04 -15.38 -3.58
N GLY A 655 21.07 -14.46 -3.53
CA GLY A 655 20.97 -13.45 -2.47
C GLY A 655 20.75 -14.05 -1.09
N THR A 656 19.88 -15.04 -0.97
CA THR A 656 19.64 -15.74 0.30
C THR A 656 20.83 -16.63 0.71
N ASP A 657 21.64 -17.15 -0.23
CA ASP A 657 22.91 -17.81 0.08
C ASP A 657 23.95 -16.82 0.65
N PHE A 658 23.98 -15.59 0.13
CA PHE A 658 24.80 -14.53 0.69
C PHE A 658 24.41 -14.21 2.14
N ALA A 659 23.10 -14.19 2.45
CA ALA A 659 22.60 -14.01 3.80
C ALA A 659 23.07 -15.12 4.75
N ILE A 660 22.97 -16.39 4.32
CA ILE A 660 23.48 -17.53 5.11
C ILE A 660 24.99 -17.40 5.35
N ALA A 661 25.77 -17.04 4.31
CA ALA A 661 27.20 -16.79 4.43
C ALA A 661 27.51 -15.69 5.46
N SER A 662 26.77 -14.59 5.44
CA SER A 662 26.94 -13.48 6.39
C SER A 662 26.70 -13.92 7.84
N MET A 663 25.64 -14.68 8.11
CA MET A 663 25.37 -15.23 9.45
C MET A 663 26.43 -16.26 9.87
N ALA A 664 26.85 -17.15 8.97
CA ALA A 664 27.92 -18.12 9.23
C ALA A 664 29.23 -17.41 9.61
N LYS A 665 29.57 -16.33 8.89
CA LYS A 665 30.75 -15.51 9.19
C LYS A 665 30.64 -14.91 10.61
N TYR A 666 29.48 -14.37 10.98
CA TYR A 666 29.29 -13.82 12.33
C TYR A 666 29.49 -14.89 13.42
N LEU A 667 28.91 -16.07 13.27
CA LEU A 667 29.03 -17.18 14.22
C LEU A 667 30.47 -17.71 14.28
N ARG A 668 31.15 -17.79 13.14
CA ARG A 668 32.58 -18.13 13.08
C ARG A 668 33.41 -17.13 13.89
N ASP A 669 33.19 -15.83 13.69
CA ASP A 669 33.96 -14.76 14.32
C ASP A 669 33.72 -14.69 15.85
N LYS A 670 32.66 -15.31 16.35
CA LYS A 670 32.36 -15.48 17.77
C LYS A 670 32.93 -16.77 18.38
N ALA A 671 33.18 -17.79 17.56
CA ALA A 671 33.74 -19.07 18.01
C ALA A 671 35.25 -18.97 18.28
N GLU A 672 35.73 -19.81 19.18
CA GLU A 672 37.17 -19.91 19.47
C GLU A 672 37.92 -20.40 18.21
N LEU A 673 38.92 -19.64 17.82
CA LEU A 673 39.71 -19.90 16.61
C LEU A 673 40.28 -21.33 16.62
N GLY A 674 40.00 -22.10 15.60
CA GLY A 674 40.47 -23.48 15.43
C GLY A 674 39.62 -24.53 16.18
N SER A 675 38.57 -24.12 16.91
CA SER A 675 37.58 -25.05 17.48
C SER A 675 36.76 -25.74 16.37
N GLU A 676 36.10 -26.85 16.70
CA GLU A 676 35.17 -27.53 15.78
C GLU A 676 34.06 -26.59 15.31
N ALA A 677 33.52 -25.73 16.20
CA ALA A 677 32.52 -24.74 15.86
C ALA A 677 33.06 -23.71 14.86
N TRP A 678 34.27 -23.19 15.10
CA TRP A 678 34.92 -22.26 14.19
C TRP A 678 35.10 -22.88 12.80
N GLN A 679 35.60 -24.12 12.75
CA GLN A 679 35.82 -24.83 11.47
C GLN A 679 34.52 -25.04 10.72
N LYS A 680 33.47 -25.51 11.41
CA LYS A 680 32.15 -25.71 10.83
C LYS A 680 31.64 -24.43 10.19
N TYR A 681 31.60 -23.33 10.95
CA TYR A 681 31.06 -22.06 10.44
C TYR A 681 31.95 -21.45 9.36
N ASN A 682 33.24 -21.70 9.39
CA ASN A 682 34.14 -21.26 8.33
C ASN A 682 33.91 -22.01 7.01
N ASP A 683 33.70 -23.33 7.07
CA ASP A 683 33.40 -24.14 5.89
C ASP A 683 32.06 -23.77 5.30
N GLU A 684 31.04 -23.54 6.13
CA GLU A 684 29.70 -23.07 5.71
C GLU A 684 29.77 -21.66 5.10
N TYR A 685 30.54 -20.74 5.70
CA TYR A 685 30.78 -19.41 5.14
C TYR A 685 31.42 -19.48 3.75
N LEU A 686 32.47 -20.25 3.57
CA LEU A 686 33.12 -20.39 2.27
C LEU A 686 32.20 -21.03 1.23
N TYR A 687 31.46 -22.07 1.61
CA TYR A 687 30.53 -22.75 0.73
C TYR A 687 29.41 -21.84 0.25
N PHE A 688 28.71 -21.14 1.15
CA PHE A 688 27.62 -20.26 0.79
C PHE A 688 28.07 -18.99 0.10
N THR A 689 29.28 -18.47 0.41
CA THR A 689 29.88 -17.37 -0.35
C THR A 689 30.14 -17.76 -1.81
N ALA A 690 30.64 -18.97 -2.04
CA ALA A 690 30.83 -19.48 -3.40
C ALA A 690 29.50 -19.66 -4.13
N ARG A 691 28.48 -20.18 -3.45
CA ARG A 691 27.12 -20.32 -4.05
C ARG A 691 26.45 -18.97 -4.35
N ALA A 692 26.64 -17.99 -3.50
CA ALA A 692 26.09 -16.65 -3.69
C ALA A 692 26.55 -15.98 -4.98
N THR A 693 27.73 -16.38 -5.50
CA THR A 693 28.26 -15.86 -6.77
C THR A 693 27.74 -16.61 -8.02
N ASN A 694 26.91 -17.64 -7.85
CA ASN A 694 26.41 -18.44 -8.97
C ASN A 694 25.49 -17.67 -9.94
N TYR A 695 24.96 -16.51 -9.53
CA TYR A 695 24.18 -15.65 -10.42
C TYR A 695 24.94 -15.28 -11.71
N VAL A 696 26.26 -15.27 -11.68
CA VAL A 696 27.10 -14.98 -12.87
C VAL A 696 26.88 -16.00 -14.00
N HIS A 697 26.46 -17.22 -13.68
CA HIS A 697 26.16 -18.25 -14.69
C HIS A 697 24.94 -17.92 -15.56
N LEU A 698 24.10 -17.00 -15.11
CA LEU A 698 22.94 -16.52 -15.85
C LEU A 698 23.21 -15.24 -16.62
N PHE A 699 24.42 -14.68 -16.53
CA PHE A 699 24.79 -13.50 -17.29
C PHE A 699 25.18 -13.89 -18.73
N ASN A 700 24.52 -13.25 -19.69
CA ASN A 700 24.80 -13.37 -21.12
C ASN A 700 25.34 -12.04 -21.63
N GLU A 701 26.60 -12.02 -22.11
CA GLU A 701 27.29 -10.81 -22.60
C GLU A 701 26.69 -10.30 -23.93
N SER A 702 25.94 -11.14 -24.67
CA SER A 702 25.35 -10.73 -25.92
C SER A 702 24.31 -9.61 -25.71
N MET A 703 24.05 -8.81 -26.74
CA MET A 703 23.06 -7.73 -26.74
C MET A 703 23.28 -6.68 -25.63
N GLY A 704 24.50 -6.47 -25.16
CA GLY A 704 24.82 -5.47 -24.14
C GLY A 704 24.72 -5.96 -22.69
N GLY A 705 24.68 -7.27 -22.48
CA GLY A 705 24.67 -7.89 -21.16
C GLY A 705 23.28 -7.99 -20.53
N TRP A 706 22.85 -9.23 -20.27
CA TRP A 706 21.56 -9.55 -19.66
C TRP A 706 21.62 -10.78 -18.79
N PHE A 707 20.91 -10.79 -17.69
CA PHE A 707 20.63 -12.00 -16.93
C PHE A 707 19.44 -12.73 -17.57
N ARG A 708 19.66 -13.99 -17.97
CA ARG A 708 18.72 -14.78 -18.77
C ARG A 708 18.62 -16.20 -18.24
N ALA A 709 17.43 -16.78 -18.40
CA ALA A 709 17.18 -18.17 -18.02
C ALA A 709 17.93 -19.16 -18.91
N LYS A 710 18.37 -20.26 -18.30
CA LYS A 710 18.97 -21.41 -18.99
C LYS A 710 18.12 -22.66 -18.85
N LYS A 711 18.20 -23.52 -19.86
CA LYS A 711 17.64 -24.87 -19.87
C LYS A 711 18.54 -25.85 -19.11
N SER A 712 18.03 -27.06 -18.87
CA SER A 712 18.79 -28.11 -18.19
C SER A 712 20.02 -28.59 -18.93
N ASP A 713 20.09 -28.41 -20.25
CA ASP A 713 21.28 -28.71 -21.07
C ASP A 713 22.33 -27.59 -21.10
N GLY A 714 22.09 -26.48 -20.38
CA GLY A 714 22.96 -25.31 -20.32
C GLY A 714 22.77 -24.29 -21.43
N THR A 715 21.88 -24.52 -22.40
CA THR A 715 21.56 -23.55 -23.44
C THR A 715 20.63 -22.46 -22.90
N TRP A 716 20.66 -21.28 -23.52
CA TRP A 716 19.76 -20.18 -23.18
C TRP A 716 18.31 -20.55 -23.52
N LEU A 717 17.35 -20.10 -22.71
CA LEU A 717 15.94 -20.35 -22.93
C LEU A 717 15.46 -19.79 -24.27
N GLN A 718 15.88 -18.58 -24.60
CA GLN A 718 15.65 -17.92 -25.89
C GLN A 718 16.98 -17.70 -26.64
N THR A 719 16.93 -17.70 -27.97
CA THR A 719 18.04 -17.17 -28.80
C THR A 719 18.08 -15.65 -28.68
N ASP A 720 19.15 -15.01 -29.16
CA ASP A 720 19.25 -13.56 -29.15
C ASP A 720 18.13 -12.88 -29.97
N GLU A 721 17.71 -13.49 -31.08
CA GLU A 721 16.64 -12.98 -31.92
C GLU A 721 15.24 -13.14 -31.27
N GLN A 722 15.11 -14.03 -30.31
CA GLN A 722 13.84 -14.29 -29.61
C GLN A 722 13.75 -13.53 -28.31
N PHE A 723 14.85 -13.01 -27.81
CA PHE A 723 14.91 -12.36 -26.50
C PHE A 723 14.50 -10.88 -26.62
N ASP A 724 13.40 -10.53 -25.95
CA ASP A 724 12.94 -9.16 -25.78
C ASP A 724 13.11 -8.77 -24.29
N PRO A 725 14.02 -7.87 -23.95
CA PRO A 725 14.26 -7.51 -22.54
C PRO A 725 13.09 -6.78 -21.88
N THR A 726 12.12 -6.30 -22.63
CA THR A 726 10.90 -5.65 -22.13
C THR A 726 9.78 -6.65 -21.88
N ALA A 727 9.92 -7.90 -22.38
CA ALA A 727 8.91 -8.92 -22.22
C ALA A 727 8.99 -9.61 -20.87
N GLN A 728 7.85 -9.99 -20.35
CA GLN A 728 7.73 -10.86 -19.19
C GLN A 728 7.70 -12.34 -19.59
N GLY A 729 7.77 -13.22 -18.59
CA GLY A 729 7.52 -14.66 -18.79
C GLY A 729 8.75 -15.51 -19.06
N TYR A 730 9.95 -14.97 -19.04
CA TYR A 730 11.20 -15.74 -19.24
C TYR A 730 11.74 -16.33 -17.93
N GLY A 731 10.86 -16.70 -17.03
CA GLY A 731 11.22 -17.17 -15.68
C GLY A 731 11.39 -16.07 -14.65
N TYR A 732 11.13 -14.83 -15.04
CA TYR A 732 11.09 -13.69 -14.14
C TYR A 732 9.80 -13.74 -13.31
N CYS A 733 9.92 -13.55 -12.02
CA CYS A 733 8.80 -13.37 -11.11
C CYS A 733 8.33 -11.93 -11.24
N GLU A 734 7.17 -11.76 -11.88
CA GLU A 734 6.51 -10.49 -12.20
C GLU A 734 7.27 -9.67 -13.26
N ASP A 735 8.19 -8.92 -13.04
CA ASP A 735 8.90 -7.97 -13.89
C ASP A 735 9.57 -8.51 -15.18
N ASN A 736 10.37 -7.68 -15.81
CA ASN A 736 11.11 -7.99 -17.04
C ASN A 736 12.63 -8.01 -16.82
N ALA A 737 13.40 -8.23 -17.87
CA ALA A 737 14.85 -8.35 -17.78
C ALA A 737 15.55 -7.07 -17.30
N TYR A 738 14.99 -5.88 -17.51
CA TYR A 738 15.58 -4.63 -17.03
C TYR A 738 15.58 -4.58 -15.49
N ASN A 739 14.50 -5.00 -14.83
CA ASN A 739 14.41 -4.98 -13.38
C ASN A 739 15.26 -6.08 -12.72
N TYR A 740 15.57 -7.15 -13.44
CA TYR A 740 16.48 -8.20 -13.00
C TYR A 740 17.93 -8.03 -13.47
N ALA A 741 18.25 -6.95 -14.18
CA ALA A 741 19.60 -6.68 -14.66
C ALA A 741 20.58 -6.25 -13.54
N PHE A 742 20.08 -5.98 -12.34
CA PHE A 742 20.84 -5.33 -11.28
C PHE A 742 20.69 -6.06 -9.92
N PRO A 743 21.30 -7.26 -9.72
CA PRO A 743 21.29 -7.95 -8.42
C PRO A 743 21.77 -7.05 -7.28
N PRO A 744 21.04 -6.95 -6.14
CA PRO A 744 21.32 -5.96 -5.10
C PRO A 744 22.47 -6.32 -4.15
N TYR A 745 22.88 -7.58 -4.09
CA TYR A 745 23.78 -8.12 -3.05
C TYR A 745 25.26 -8.18 -3.43
N ASP A 746 25.62 -7.90 -4.69
CA ASP A 746 26.99 -7.91 -5.18
C ASP A 746 27.22 -6.77 -6.19
N GLY A 747 27.13 -5.53 -5.75
CA GLY A 747 27.24 -4.36 -6.62
C GLY A 747 28.61 -4.24 -7.30
N GLN A 748 29.69 -4.61 -6.60
CA GLN A 748 31.04 -4.61 -7.18
C GLN A 748 31.22 -5.75 -8.21
N GLY A 749 30.70 -6.94 -7.91
CA GLY A 749 30.70 -8.08 -8.86
C GLY A 749 29.88 -7.75 -10.11
N LEU A 750 28.74 -7.10 -9.94
CA LEU A 750 27.92 -6.62 -11.06
C LEU A 750 28.68 -5.59 -11.92
N ALA A 751 29.32 -4.61 -11.31
CA ALA A 751 30.15 -3.64 -12.03
C ALA A 751 31.27 -4.33 -12.82
N ASN A 752 31.85 -5.38 -12.24
CA ASN A 752 32.89 -6.18 -12.93
C ASN A 752 32.33 -6.96 -14.13
N LEU A 753 31.11 -7.53 -14.00
CA LEU A 753 30.44 -8.27 -15.10
C LEU A 753 30.14 -7.38 -16.29
N TYR A 754 29.58 -6.19 -16.07
CA TYR A 754 29.29 -5.23 -17.13
C TYR A 754 30.54 -4.57 -17.69
N GLY A 755 31.63 -4.60 -16.96
CA GLY A 755 32.90 -3.97 -17.32
C GLY A 755 33.18 -2.68 -16.57
N MET A 756 34.26 -2.63 -15.83
CA MET A 756 34.70 -1.44 -15.09
C MET A 756 35.52 -0.48 -15.98
N ALA A 757 35.93 -0.92 -17.17
CA ALA A 757 36.70 -0.06 -18.06
C ALA A 757 35.79 1.11 -18.53
N ARG A 758 36.35 2.31 -18.34
CA ARG A 758 35.70 3.52 -18.88
C ARG A 758 35.90 3.57 -20.38
N ASP A 759 34.85 3.94 -21.09
CA ASP A 759 34.92 4.22 -22.52
C ASP A 759 35.72 5.51 -22.83
N GLN A 760 35.69 5.95 -24.10
CA GLN A 760 36.40 7.15 -24.55
C GLN A 760 35.87 8.43 -23.91
N ASP A 761 34.62 8.42 -23.50
CA ASP A 761 33.89 9.51 -22.79
C ASP A 761 34.03 9.43 -21.26
N GLY A 762 34.75 8.43 -20.74
CA GLY A 762 34.95 8.17 -19.32
C GLY A 762 33.76 7.52 -18.62
N GLN A 763 32.83 6.96 -19.37
CA GLN A 763 31.62 6.31 -18.87
C GLN A 763 31.86 4.82 -18.61
N THR A 764 31.11 4.24 -17.68
CA THR A 764 31.17 2.81 -17.36
C THR A 764 29.99 2.06 -17.98
N ALA A 765 30.22 0.81 -18.40
CA ALA A 765 29.18 -0.01 -19.00
C ALA A 765 27.96 -0.26 -18.08
N LEU A 766 28.19 -0.40 -16.76
CA LEU A 766 27.06 -0.48 -15.80
C LEU A 766 26.25 0.82 -15.75
N GLY A 767 26.92 1.99 -15.78
CA GLY A 767 26.25 3.28 -15.85
C GLY A 767 25.44 3.46 -17.13
N ASP A 768 25.97 3.01 -18.26
CA ASP A 768 25.26 3.03 -19.54
C ASP A 768 24.05 2.09 -19.54
N LYS A 769 24.16 0.91 -18.91
CA LYS A 769 23.05 -0.03 -18.75
C LYS A 769 21.92 0.53 -17.87
N LEU A 770 22.29 1.21 -16.80
CA LEU A 770 21.31 1.93 -15.97
C LEU A 770 20.63 3.06 -16.73
N ASP A 771 21.39 3.87 -17.48
CA ASP A 771 20.82 4.95 -18.31
C ASP A 771 19.91 4.39 -19.42
N GLU A 772 20.29 3.27 -20.03
CA GLU A 772 19.45 2.54 -20.98
C GLU A 772 18.11 2.16 -20.31
N ALA A 773 18.16 1.53 -19.12
CA ALA A 773 16.97 1.08 -18.42
C ALA A 773 16.01 2.22 -18.07
N TYR A 774 16.51 3.38 -17.66
CA TYR A 774 15.71 4.57 -17.34
C TYR A 774 15.18 5.32 -18.58
N SER A 775 15.69 5.02 -19.78
CA SER A 775 15.29 5.69 -21.02
C SER A 775 14.59 4.77 -22.02
N ALA A 776 14.65 3.45 -21.83
CA ALA A 776 14.10 2.48 -22.78
C ALA A 776 12.56 2.60 -22.86
N VAL A 777 12.06 2.65 -24.07
CA VAL A 777 10.62 2.61 -24.34
C VAL A 777 10.20 1.16 -24.50
N GLY A 778 9.27 0.70 -23.69
CA GLY A 778 8.75 -0.66 -23.79
C GLY A 778 8.01 -0.88 -25.11
N THR A 779 8.38 -1.94 -25.80
CA THR A 779 7.68 -2.43 -27.01
C THR A 779 6.92 -3.72 -26.71
N ALA A 780 6.97 -4.19 -25.46
CA ALA A 780 6.43 -5.48 -25.09
C ALA A 780 4.97 -5.60 -25.43
N ASN A 781 4.69 -6.65 -26.18
CA ASN A 781 3.35 -7.12 -26.38
C ASN A 781 2.85 -7.65 -25.02
N PRO A 782 1.81 -7.08 -24.46
CA PRO A 782 1.29 -7.44 -23.16
C PRO A 782 0.68 -8.85 -23.19
N GLY A 783 1.49 -9.85 -23.07
CA GLY A 783 1.08 -11.26 -23.18
C GLY A 783 0.59 -11.91 -21.89
N SER A 784 0.84 -11.30 -20.72
CA SER A 784 0.36 -11.81 -19.44
C SER A 784 -0.41 -10.74 -18.68
N TRP A 785 -1.30 -11.16 -17.79
CA TRP A 785 -2.12 -10.21 -17.03
C TRP A 785 -1.34 -9.38 -16.00
N THR A 786 -0.16 -9.82 -15.60
CA THR A 786 0.75 -9.08 -14.71
C THR A 786 1.67 -8.14 -15.45
N GLY A 787 2.08 -8.49 -16.68
CA GLY A 787 3.06 -7.74 -17.47
C GLY A 787 2.62 -6.42 -18.05
N HIS A 788 1.37 -6.14 -17.97
CA HIS A 788 0.81 -4.92 -18.53
C HIS A 788 0.98 -3.70 -17.65
N LYS A 789 0.83 -3.91 -16.35
CA LYS A 789 0.73 -2.82 -15.37
C LYS A 789 2.06 -2.15 -15.19
N GLU A 790 3.08 -2.92 -14.84
CA GLU A 790 4.40 -2.42 -14.46
C GLU A 790 5.10 -1.74 -15.65
N ASN A 791 5.06 -2.34 -16.83
CA ASN A 791 5.67 -1.76 -18.04
C ASN A 791 5.10 -0.39 -18.40
N TRP A 792 3.82 -0.18 -18.16
CA TRP A 792 3.20 1.12 -18.45
C TRP A 792 3.42 2.11 -17.34
N GLU A 793 3.34 1.66 -16.12
CA GLU A 793 3.57 2.49 -14.95
C GLU A 793 4.98 3.10 -15.00
N GLY A 794 6.02 2.32 -15.27
CA GLY A 794 7.38 2.82 -15.46
C GLY A 794 7.49 3.84 -16.59
N ARG A 795 6.91 3.54 -17.75
CA ARG A 795 6.88 4.44 -18.90
C ARG A 795 6.08 5.71 -18.62
N ASP A 796 4.88 5.56 -18.07
CA ASP A 796 4.00 6.68 -17.77
C ASP A 796 4.58 7.57 -16.68
N ALA A 797 5.36 6.99 -15.77
CA ALA A 797 6.11 7.71 -14.74
C ALA A 797 7.42 8.35 -15.25
N LYS A 798 7.78 8.27 -16.53
CA LYS A 798 9.08 8.73 -17.08
C LYS A 798 10.28 7.97 -16.48
N GLN A 799 10.16 6.72 -16.16
CA GLN A 799 11.23 5.90 -15.59
C GLN A 799 11.68 4.77 -16.53
N GLY A 800 11.35 4.87 -17.82
CA GLY A 800 11.73 3.91 -18.84
C GLY A 800 11.17 2.51 -18.54
N GLN A 801 12.05 1.55 -18.34
CA GLN A 801 11.72 0.17 -17.97
C GLN A 801 12.02 -0.14 -16.51
N ILE A 802 12.27 0.86 -15.67
CA ILE A 802 12.41 0.69 -14.22
C ILE A 802 11.03 0.83 -13.58
N HIS A 803 10.52 -0.27 -13.07
CA HIS A 803 9.17 -0.38 -12.52
C HIS A 803 9.17 -0.13 -11.02
N MET A 804 9.35 1.12 -10.61
CA MET A 804 9.30 1.52 -9.20
C MET A 804 7.96 1.25 -8.52
N THR A 805 6.98 0.81 -9.27
CA THR A 805 5.68 0.32 -8.80
C THR A 805 5.77 -1.07 -8.17
N ASN A 806 6.90 -1.79 -8.39
CA ASN A 806 7.11 -3.15 -7.89
C ASN A 806 8.52 -3.31 -7.28
N GLN A 807 8.64 -4.17 -6.30
CA GLN A 807 9.79 -4.31 -5.40
C GLN A 807 11.12 -4.66 -6.06
N PRO A 808 11.20 -5.46 -7.14
CA PRO A 808 12.48 -5.73 -7.83
C PRO A 808 13.23 -4.47 -8.27
N ALA A 809 12.53 -3.36 -8.48
CA ALA A 809 13.13 -2.11 -8.93
C ALA A 809 13.66 -1.22 -7.80
N HIS A 810 13.24 -1.41 -6.56
CA HIS A 810 13.42 -0.44 -5.47
C HIS A 810 14.87 -0.15 -5.09
N HIS A 811 15.80 -1.07 -5.35
CA HIS A 811 17.23 -0.87 -5.13
C HIS A 811 17.95 -0.28 -6.35
N ILE A 812 17.36 -0.32 -7.55
CA ILE A 812 18.04 0.02 -8.81
C ILE A 812 18.57 1.46 -8.82
N PRO A 813 17.87 2.50 -8.33
CA PRO A 813 18.44 3.84 -8.28
C PRO A 813 19.75 3.93 -7.52
N TYR A 814 19.95 3.07 -6.52
CA TYR A 814 21.16 3.04 -5.69
C TYR A 814 22.32 2.30 -6.36
N MET A 815 22.08 1.55 -7.44
CA MET A 815 23.16 0.86 -8.16
C MET A 815 24.09 1.83 -8.90
N TYR A 816 23.68 3.06 -9.14
CA TYR A 816 24.56 4.12 -9.64
C TYR A 816 25.74 4.42 -8.72
N LEU A 817 25.67 4.09 -7.42
CA LEU A 817 26.78 4.22 -6.48
C LEU A 817 28.01 3.37 -6.84
N TYR A 818 27.82 2.33 -7.65
CA TYR A 818 28.90 1.47 -8.17
C TYR A 818 29.40 1.90 -9.54
N THR A 819 29.01 3.08 -10.01
CA THR A 819 29.36 3.60 -11.34
C THR A 819 30.15 4.92 -11.24
N ASP A 820 30.49 5.47 -12.39
CA ASP A 820 31.06 6.83 -12.50
C ASP A 820 30.05 7.95 -12.38
N ARG A 821 28.76 7.64 -12.14
CA ARG A 821 27.63 8.58 -12.09
C ARG A 821 26.84 8.49 -10.76
N PRO A 822 27.51 8.47 -9.59
CA PRO A 822 26.82 8.25 -8.31
C PRO A 822 25.76 9.33 -7.99
N TRP A 823 25.89 10.54 -8.56
CA TRP A 823 24.91 11.63 -8.39
C TRP A 823 23.53 11.29 -8.97
N LYS A 824 23.43 10.38 -9.95
CA LYS A 824 22.14 9.96 -10.52
C LYS A 824 21.27 9.19 -9.52
N THR A 825 21.87 8.58 -8.49
CA THR A 825 21.10 8.06 -7.36
C THR A 825 20.20 9.15 -6.77
N ALA A 826 20.78 10.31 -6.43
CA ALA A 826 20.01 11.41 -5.86
C ALA A 826 19.00 12.00 -6.86
N GLU A 827 19.32 12.02 -8.15
CA GLU A 827 18.43 12.47 -9.21
C GLU A 827 17.17 11.61 -9.27
N PHE A 828 17.32 10.30 -9.47
CA PHE A 828 16.17 9.38 -9.60
C PHE A 828 15.40 9.15 -8.31
N VAL A 829 16.09 9.09 -7.17
CA VAL A 829 15.43 8.97 -5.86
C VAL A 829 14.55 10.18 -5.59
N ARG A 830 15.09 11.40 -5.78
CA ARG A 830 14.30 12.63 -5.59
C ARG A 830 13.15 12.73 -6.56
N ASP A 831 13.39 12.41 -7.84
CA ASP A 831 12.32 12.41 -8.84
C ASP A 831 11.16 11.49 -8.43
N THR A 832 11.47 10.28 -7.97
CA THR A 832 10.47 9.33 -7.47
C THR A 832 9.71 9.87 -6.26
N LEU A 833 10.43 10.39 -5.25
CA LEU A 833 9.84 10.91 -4.01
C LEU A 833 8.86 12.08 -4.27
N TYR A 834 9.21 13.02 -5.15
CA TYR A 834 8.43 14.23 -5.38
C TYR A 834 7.31 14.07 -6.40
N ARG A 835 7.49 13.22 -7.41
CA ARG A 835 6.55 13.09 -8.52
C ARG A 835 5.54 11.95 -8.39
N LEU A 836 5.91 10.87 -7.68
CA LEU A 836 5.16 9.62 -7.77
C LEU A 836 4.40 9.25 -6.49
N PHE A 837 4.71 9.86 -5.36
CA PHE A 837 3.96 9.68 -4.11
C PHE A 837 2.89 10.77 -3.93
N VAL A 838 1.99 10.89 -4.91
CA VAL A 838 1.02 11.98 -5.02
C VAL A 838 -0.42 11.46 -5.00
N GLY A 839 -1.40 12.31 -4.66
CA GLY A 839 -2.83 12.02 -4.73
C GLY A 839 -3.44 11.50 -3.43
N GLU A 840 -2.85 11.80 -2.27
CA GLU A 840 -3.45 11.40 -0.99
C GLU A 840 -4.80 12.05 -0.71
N GLU A 841 -5.08 13.20 -1.31
CA GLU A 841 -6.34 13.92 -1.16
C GLU A 841 -7.54 13.16 -1.74
N VAL A 842 -7.26 12.28 -2.69
CA VAL A 842 -8.26 11.41 -3.34
C VAL A 842 -8.06 9.93 -2.99
N GLY A 843 -7.37 9.65 -1.89
CA GLY A 843 -7.13 8.29 -1.43
C GLY A 843 -6.09 7.51 -2.22
N GLN A 844 -5.33 8.17 -3.10
CA GLN A 844 -4.13 7.63 -3.75
C GLN A 844 -2.89 7.93 -2.89
N GLY A 845 -1.72 8.08 -3.48
CA GLY A 845 -0.52 8.50 -2.75
C GLY A 845 0.67 7.57 -2.89
N TYR A 846 0.49 6.47 -3.61
CA TYR A 846 1.53 5.50 -3.93
C TYR A 846 1.63 5.34 -5.45
N LEU A 847 2.79 4.95 -5.92
CA LEU A 847 2.97 4.66 -7.33
C LEU A 847 2.61 3.20 -7.68
N GLY A 848 2.64 2.30 -6.71
CA GLY A 848 2.32 0.88 -6.83
C GLY A 848 1.64 0.35 -5.58
N ASP A 849 1.59 -0.97 -5.42
CA ASP A 849 1.12 -1.63 -4.19
C ASP A 849 2.08 -1.31 -3.03
N ASP A 850 1.53 -1.03 -1.86
CA ASP A 850 2.33 -0.72 -0.67
C ASP A 850 3.01 -1.97 -0.07
N ASP A 851 2.42 -3.13 -0.26
CA ASP A 851 2.93 -4.44 0.15
C ASP A 851 3.47 -4.50 1.58
N ASN A 852 2.55 -4.45 2.54
CA ASN A 852 2.86 -4.53 3.97
C ASN A 852 3.83 -3.44 4.48
N GLY A 853 3.69 -2.23 3.96
CA GLY A 853 4.53 -1.10 4.34
C GLY A 853 5.88 -1.03 3.63
N GLU A 854 6.15 -1.90 2.65
CA GLU A 854 7.43 -1.93 1.95
C GLU A 854 7.68 -0.63 1.19
N LEU A 855 6.75 -0.23 0.33
CA LEU A 855 6.89 1.00 -0.45
C LEU A 855 6.86 2.25 0.44
N SER A 856 6.11 2.21 1.53
CA SER A 856 6.10 3.24 2.57
C SER A 856 7.46 3.37 3.26
N ALA A 857 8.09 2.25 3.63
CA ALA A 857 9.42 2.24 4.22
C ALA A 857 10.50 2.68 3.21
N TRP A 858 10.34 2.35 1.92
CA TRP A 858 11.19 2.87 0.87
C TRP A 858 11.18 4.40 0.83
N TYR A 859 9.97 5.00 0.87
CA TYR A 859 9.82 6.46 0.92
C TYR A 859 10.56 7.05 2.12
N VAL A 860 10.35 6.51 3.32
CA VAL A 860 10.96 7.00 4.56
C VAL A 860 12.47 6.90 4.49
N LEU A 861 13.05 5.73 4.16
CA LEU A 861 14.49 5.52 4.05
C LEU A 861 15.12 6.41 2.98
N SER A 862 14.45 6.58 1.85
CA SER A 862 14.94 7.40 0.74
C SER A 862 14.86 8.90 1.01
N SER A 863 14.03 9.31 1.97
CA SER A 863 13.88 10.71 2.41
C SER A 863 14.90 11.12 3.47
N MET A 864 15.53 10.14 4.15
CA MET A 864 16.56 10.35 5.19
C MET A 864 17.92 10.65 4.57
#